data_77a323fe7d36efc4169cb2ff473de35a
#
_entry.id   77a323fe7d36efc4169cb2ff473de35a
#
_cell.length_a   1.000
_cell.length_b   1.000
_cell.length_c   1.000
_cell.angle_alpha   90.00
_cell.angle_beta   90.00
_cell.angle_gamma   90.00
#
_symmetry.space_group_name_H-M   'P 1'
#
loop_
_entity.id
_entity.type
_entity.pdbx_description
1 polymer ?
#
loop_
_entity_poly.entity_id
_entity_poly.type
_entity_poly.pdbx_seq_one_letter_code
_entity_poly.pdbx_strand_id
1 'polypeptide(L)'
;MKKYLILLVLLAGFPLLLQAGILRTKHADLVNPFIGTDFHGHTFPGAAYPFGMIQLSPDTREHNWDGCSGYHYSDTVINGFSHTHLSGTGCADLCDIRVMPVTGFEAPGPEESYRSPFSHDRESASAGYYSVYLDRWNVEAELTVGRRIGVHRYKFPEDAVPQLILDLVPRDKLLGTKITQAGDYAIQGYRRSEWWADDQIVYFYMEFSRPISELVVEKGEAPTQDGIRALLTFNGPSGRSRNHELIVRVGISSVSETNARANLESESSWLKKGIFSFDLLRESTRREWEKFLSKIDVEGDPEAMKIFYTALYHTAIAPSLYSDANGEYRGMDRKVHKTDGWDRYHIFSLWDTYRTLHPLFNIIERERTVDFIKSMISIYEEQGKLPRWELSANETDCMIGYSAAPMIADAVVKGIRGFDLKKALQALVATANYPEYGIDIYRDNGLVLGDKEHEDVSRTLEYAVDDWCIAQVARVAKDPIVEAQFLTRSQYWRNVYDPSTGFMRPRVNGMWLDPFDPTEVNSHYTEANAWQYSFHVQHDVSGLVDACGGDGLMEQWLDELFTTSSQTAGRDQADMTGMIGQYVQGNEPSHHIAYLYDYIGVPWKTQRMVRRIMDELFSAQPDGLCGNEDCGQMSAWYVMSALGFFPVTPGSDQYAIGSPLFRNAVIHLENGNDFTVRAPRTSSTNRYINHMMRDGKPYTKAYIRFSDIEDGHTFVFGMDETPNPEFGAQPSQRPVSAVEQTIVVNPWFKVASPTFNAFTKVEIEAADKNARIWYQMIPEGGTPGGAFERYERPFTVSRSCTIYAYCTDAEGRRSFTSQTALHRVDNNYKVELTNPCNPMYTGGGDNAVVDGIRGQENFRLGGWQGYQDSDFEAVIDLGKVKHLAGISTSFLQDSGSWIVLPLWVEYATSVNGEDYQHQGRLTHDVDLRDNRVQIHEFSMPLSADARYVKILARNYGILPDWHVGAGGRAHIFVDEVTIQ
;
A
#
# COMPACT_ATOMS: atom_id res chain seq x y z
N MET A 1 -46.44 15.01 58.42
CA MET A 1 -46.31 15.52 57.03
C MET A 1 -44.88 15.61 56.56
N LYS A 2 -43.85 16.00 57.30
CA LYS A 2 -42.43 16.06 56.81
C LYS A 2 -41.76 14.72 56.50
N LYS A 3 -42.17 13.58 57.09
CA LYS A 3 -41.57 12.23 56.79
C LYS A 3 -42.11 11.64 55.48
N TYR A 4 -43.30 12.01 55.02
CA TYR A 4 -43.84 11.52 53.74
C TYR A 4 -43.36 12.33 52.54
N LEU A 5 -42.93 13.56 52.75
CA LEU A 5 -42.38 14.40 51.69
C LEU A 5 -40.96 13.95 51.28
N ILE A 6 -40.15 13.43 52.24
CA ILE A 6 -38.80 12.89 51.98
C ILE A 6 -38.87 11.55 51.25
N LEU A 7 -39.88 10.72 51.51
CA LEU A 7 -40.07 9.44 50.83
C LEU A 7 -40.59 9.62 49.40
N LEU A 8 -41.38 10.66 49.12
CA LEU A 8 -41.85 10.99 47.75
C LEU A 8 -40.74 11.60 46.89
N VAL A 9 -39.78 12.34 47.46
CA VAL A 9 -38.62 12.86 46.74
C VAL A 9 -37.61 11.77 46.44
N LEU A 10 -37.43 10.75 47.33
CA LEU A 10 -36.58 9.59 47.09
C LEU A 10 -37.19 8.61 46.06
N LEU A 11 -38.50 8.48 45.98
CA LEU A 11 -39.19 7.64 44.99
C LEU A 11 -39.33 8.32 43.61
N ALA A 12 -39.33 9.65 43.53
CA ALA A 12 -39.30 10.37 42.26
C ALA A 12 -37.90 10.54 41.68
N GLY A 13 -36.85 10.48 42.50
CA GLY A 13 -35.44 10.52 42.06
C GLY A 13 -34.88 9.18 41.54
N PHE A 14 -35.50 8.08 41.92
CA PHE A 14 -35.00 6.74 41.51
C PHE A 14 -35.23 6.41 40.03
N PRO A 15 -36.32 6.79 39.36
CA PRO A 15 -36.46 6.58 37.92
C PRO A 15 -35.64 7.57 37.08
N LEU A 16 -35.28 8.75 37.60
CA LEU A 16 -34.39 9.69 36.89
C LEU A 16 -32.93 9.28 36.93
N LEU A 17 -32.49 8.57 37.99
CA LEU A 17 -31.13 7.99 38.06
C LEU A 17 -30.98 6.67 37.27
N LEU A 18 -32.10 5.96 37.04
CA LEU A 18 -32.08 4.79 36.12
C LEU A 18 -32.20 5.18 34.65
N GLN A 19 -32.74 6.37 34.31
CA GLN A 19 -32.73 6.91 32.96
C GLN A 19 -31.41 7.60 32.58
N ALA A 20 -30.57 8.00 33.53
CA ALA A 20 -29.24 8.53 33.29
C ALA A 20 -28.18 7.45 33.00
N GLY A 21 -28.54 6.17 32.98
CA GLY A 21 -27.64 5.04 32.85
C GLY A 21 -27.62 4.31 31.49
N ILE A 22 -28.47 4.71 30.55
CA ILE A 22 -28.42 4.25 29.18
C ILE A 22 -27.85 5.41 28.37
N LEU A 23 -26.52 5.56 28.35
CA LEU A 23 -25.85 6.31 27.28
C LEU A 23 -26.29 5.65 25.99
N ARG A 24 -27.18 6.29 25.23
CA ARG A 24 -27.47 5.87 23.85
C ARG A 24 -26.17 5.99 23.09
N THR A 25 -25.63 4.87 22.59
CA THR A 25 -24.47 4.79 21.72
C THR A 25 -24.85 5.32 20.34
N LYS A 26 -24.87 6.64 20.21
CA LYS A 26 -25.46 7.38 19.09
C LYS A 26 -24.64 7.17 17.80
N HIS A 27 -23.30 7.15 17.89
CA HIS A 27 -22.38 7.09 16.76
C HIS A 27 -22.10 5.65 16.34
N ALA A 28 -21.89 4.77 17.29
CA ALA A 28 -21.69 3.34 17.04
C ALA A 28 -22.89 2.67 16.35
N ASP A 29 -24.09 3.21 16.46
CA ASP A 29 -25.28 2.74 15.74
C ASP A 29 -25.28 3.08 14.24
N LEU A 30 -24.46 4.02 13.82
CA LEU A 30 -24.32 4.45 12.42
C LEU A 30 -23.26 3.64 11.67
N VAL A 31 -22.38 2.91 12.37
CA VAL A 31 -21.34 2.08 11.75
C VAL A 31 -21.97 0.89 11.05
N ASN A 32 -21.63 0.72 9.77
CA ASN A 32 -21.96 -0.43 8.95
C ASN A 32 -20.70 -1.15 8.48
N PRO A 33 -20.18 -2.16 9.20
CA PRO A 33 -18.93 -2.85 8.83
C PRO A 33 -18.98 -3.61 7.49
N PHE A 34 -20.14 -3.68 6.84
CA PHE A 34 -20.22 -4.26 5.49
C PHE A 34 -19.77 -3.31 4.38
N ILE A 35 -19.65 -2.00 4.62
CA ILE A 35 -19.13 -1.06 3.63
C ILE A 35 -17.67 -1.42 3.31
N GLY A 36 -17.36 -1.64 2.03
CA GLY A 36 -16.04 -2.03 1.54
C GLY A 36 -15.77 -3.53 1.56
N THR A 37 -16.75 -4.38 1.91
CA THR A 37 -16.59 -5.84 1.91
C THR A 37 -16.92 -6.49 0.56
N ASP A 38 -17.41 -5.73 -0.41
CA ASP A 38 -17.63 -6.15 -1.80
C ASP A 38 -16.75 -5.34 -2.75
N PHE A 39 -16.72 -5.73 -4.02
CA PHE A 39 -15.82 -5.16 -5.02
C PHE A 39 -14.35 -5.30 -4.55
N HIS A 40 -13.58 -4.23 -4.55
CA HIS A 40 -12.15 -4.21 -4.18
C HIS A 40 -11.85 -3.41 -2.92
N GLY A 41 -12.83 -3.24 -2.01
CA GLY A 41 -12.60 -2.51 -0.75
C GLY A 41 -11.73 -3.28 0.26
N HIS A 42 -11.75 -4.61 0.20
CA HIS A 42 -10.96 -5.55 1.01
C HIS A 42 -11.11 -5.34 2.52
N THR A 43 -12.25 -4.84 2.99
CA THR A 43 -12.57 -4.77 4.41
C THR A 43 -13.25 -6.05 4.89
N PHE A 44 -13.41 -6.22 6.19
CA PHE A 44 -14.09 -7.36 6.80
C PHE A 44 -15.17 -6.91 7.79
N PRO A 45 -16.29 -7.66 7.95
CA PRO A 45 -17.42 -7.26 8.80
C PRO A 45 -17.28 -7.68 10.26
N GLY A 46 -16.22 -8.39 10.62
CA GLY A 46 -16.04 -9.00 11.93
C GLY A 46 -15.88 -8.02 13.08
N ALA A 47 -15.87 -8.56 14.30
CA ALA A 47 -15.70 -7.77 15.50
C ALA A 47 -14.25 -7.29 15.67
N ALA A 48 -14.05 -5.99 15.82
CA ALA A 48 -12.77 -5.37 16.17
C ALA A 48 -12.95 -4.42 17.37
N TYR A 49 -11.87 -4.20 18.13
CA TYR A 49 -11.79 -3.19 19.19
C TYR A 49 -10.97 -2.00 18.66
N PRO A 50 -11.21 -0.74 19.03
CA PRO A 50 -10.40 0.38 18.54
C PRO A 50 -8.91 0.13 18.77
N PHE A 51 -8.13 0.00 17.69
CA PHE A 51 -6.70 -0.34 17.72
C PHE A 51 -6.38 -1.64 18.50
N GLY A 52 -7.32 -2.59 18.54
CA GLY A 52 -7.19 -3.82 19.33
C GLY A 52 -6.25 -4.85 18.71
N MET A 53 -5.84 -5.84 19.53
CA MET A 53 -4.93 -6.91 19.11
C MET A 53 -5.62 -7.96 18.21
N ILE A 54 -6.94 -8.13 18.34
CA ILE A 54 -7.72 -9.16 17.65
C ILE A 54 -8.74 -8.51 16.70
N GLN A 55 -8.76 -9.03 15.48
CA GLN A 55 -9.79 -8.81 14.47
C GLN A 55 -10.49 -10.14 14.23
N LEU A 56 -11.62 -10.35 14.91
CA LEU A 56 -12.36 -11.61 14.91
C LEU A 56 -13.46 -11.61 13.85
N SER A 57 -13.23 -12.27 12.72
CA SER A 57 -14.10 -12.21 11.56
C SER A 57 -14.36 -13.58 10.92
N PRO A 58 -15.49 -13.72 10.18
CA PRO A 58 -15.67 -14.88 9.32
C PRO A 58 -14.68 -14.86 8.15
N ASP A 59 -14.26 -16.06 7.73
CA ASP A 59 -13.51 -16.30 6.50
C ASP A 59 -14.44 -16.93 5.47
N THR A 60 -14.52 -16.34 4.27
CA THR A 60 -15.32 -16.85 3.14
C THR A 60 -14.45 -17.14 1.93
N ARG A 61 -13.35 -16.39 1.77
CA ARG A 61 -12.44 -16.46 0.64
C ARG A 61 -10.99 -16.27 1.11
N GLU A 62 -10.08 -17.09 0.61
CA GLU A 62 -8.69 -17.10 1.10
C GLU A 62 -7.67 -16.82 0.00
N HIS A 63 -8.06 -17.02 -1.23
CA HIS A 63 -7.19 -16.91 -2.39
C HIS A 63 -7.75 -15.88 -3.36
N ASN A 64 -6.91 -15.42 -4.28
CA ASN A 64 -7.13 -14.35 -5.24
C ASN A 64 -7.16 -12.93 -4.63
N TRP A 65 -7.26 -11.94 -5.53
CA TRP A 65 -7.27 -10.52 -5.19
C TRP A 65 -8.34 -10.15 -4.16
N ASP A 66 -9.60 -10.56 -4.38
CA ASP A 66 -10.70 -10.18 -3.51
C ASP A 66 -10.74 -10.95 -2.18
N GLY A 67 -9.84 -11.91 -1.98
CA GLY A 67 -9.72 -12.68 -0.74
C GLY A 67 -8.77 -12.09 0.29
N CYS A 68 -8.20 -10.91 0.07
CA CYS A 68 -7.14 -10.33 0.91
C CYS A 68 -7.54 -10.21 2.39
N SER A 69 -8.74 -9.75 2.70
CA SER A 69 -9.24 -9.63 4.08
C SER A 69 -9.82 -10.92 4.67
N GLY A 70 -9.90 -12.01 3.90
CA GLY A 70 -10.54 -13.27 4.31
C GLY A 70 -12.06 -13.32 4.12
N TYR A 71 -12.74 -12.19 3.92
CA TYR A 71 -14.18 -12.11 3.69
C TYR A 71 -14.50 -11.33 2.42
N HIS A 72 -15.50 -11.80 1.66
CA HIS A 72 -16.07 -11.04 0.56
C HIS A 72 -17.59 -11.17 0.55
N TYR A 73 -18.31 -10.04 0.43
CA TYR A 73 -19.77 -10.01 0.57
C TYR A 73 -20.53 -10.82 -0.48
N SER A 74 -19.97 -11.02 -1.67
CA SER A 74 -20.61 -11.86 -2.71
C SER A 74 -20.57 -13.37 -2.41
N ASP A 75 -19.84 -13.81 -1.38
CA ASP A 75 -19.73 -15.22 -1.04
C ASP A 75 -20.93 -15.73 -0.25
N THR A 76 -21.21 -17.03 -0.34
CA THR A 76 -22.35 -17.68 0.29
C THR A 76 -21.96 -18.84 1.21
N VAL A 77 -20.66 -19.02 1.46
CA VAL A 77 -20.11 -20.08 2.29
C VAL A 77 -19.10 -19.50 3.27
N ILE A 78 -19.25 -19.78 4.56
CA ILE A 78 -18.28 -19.48 5.61
C ILE A 78 -17.38 -20.69 5.82
N ASN A 79 -16.07 -20.48 5.76
CA ASN A 79 -15.03 -21.48 6.00
C ASN A 79 -14.70 -21.62 7.49
N GLY A 80 -14.90 -20.57 8.28
CA GLY A 80 -14.69 -20.53 9.71
C GLY A 80 -14.59 -19.09 10.23
N PHE A 81 -14.04 -18.94 11.43
CA PHE A 81 -13.83 -17.64 12.08
C PHE A 81 -12.39 -17.58 12.57
N SER A 82 -11.60 -16.65 12.07
CA SER A 82 -10.21 -16.44 12.46
C SER A 82 -10.02 -15.18 13.31
N HIS A 83 -8.85 -15.04 13.95
CA HIS A 83 -8.64 -14.04 15.00
C HIS A 83 -7.78 -12.86 14.57
N THR A 84 -7.22 -12.92 13.36
CA THR A 84 -6.38 -11.88 12.78
C THR A 84 -6.82 -11.62 11.34
N HIS A 85 -6.99 -10.34 10.95
CA HIS A 85 -7.37 -9.94 9.59
C HIS A 85 -6.70 -8.63 9.22
N LEU A 86 -6.27 -8.51 7.97
CA LEU A 86 -5.87 -7.23 7.37
C LEU A 86 -7.12 -6.48 6.88
N SER A 87 -7.12 -5.17 6.98
CA SER A 87 -8.21 -4.32 6.50
C SER A 87 -7.77 -3.51 5.29
N GLY A 88 -8.37 -3.80 4.15
CA GLY A 88 -8.22 -2.98 2.95
C GLY A 88 -6.96 -3.20 2.15
N THR A 89 -6.13 -4.18 2.45
CA THR A 89 -4.85 -4.39 1.73
C THR A 89 -5.05 -5.17 0.44
N GLY A 90 -4.23 -4.85 -0.58
CA GLY A 90 -4.15 -5.60 -1.83
C GLY A 90 -3.31 -6.88 -1.74
N CYS A 91 -2.85 -7.26 -0.54
CA CYS A 91 -2.07 -8.46 -0.30
C CYS A 91 -2.72 -9.31 0.80
N ALA A 92 -2.83 -10.61 0.55
CA ALA A 92 -3.45 -11.54 1.46
C ALA A 92 -2.43 -12.03 2.50
N ASP A 93 -2.73 -11.86 3.80
CA ASP A 93 -1.98 -12.45 4.91
C ASP A 93 -2.90 -12.57 6.14
N LEU A 94 -2.37 -13.07 7.28
CA LEU A 94 -3.11 -13.29 8.52
C LEU A 94 -4.21 -14.38 8.40
N CYS A 95 -5.41 -14.17 8.94
CA CYS A 95 -6.48 -15.17 9.11
C CYS A 95 -6.05 -16.38 9.97
N ASP A 96 -5.35 -16.07 11.07
CA ASP A 96 -4.79 -17.07 11.96
C ASP A 96 -5.82 -17.64 12.94
N ILE A 97 -5.57 -18.88 13.39
CA ILE A 97 -6.30 -19.57 14.47
C ILE A 97 -7.79 -19.68 14.13
N ARG A 98 -8.09 -20.38 13.04
CA ARG A 98 -9.47 -20.54 12.56
C ARG A 98 -10.23 -21.56 13.36
N VAL A 99 -11.47 -21.24 13.73
CA VAL A 99 -12.40 -22.15 14.41
C VAL A 99 -13.75 -22.23 13.69
N MET A 100 -14.39 -23.43 13.75
CA MET A 100 -15.73 -23.65 13.20
C MET A 100 -16.57 -24.51 14.15
N PRO A 101 -17.74 -24.03 14.60
CA PRO A 101 -18.67 -24.86 15.38
C PRO A 101 -19.35 -25.86 14.44
N VAL A 102 -19.33 -27.13 14.87
CA VAL A 102 -19.88 -28.26 14.08
C VAL A 102 -20.62 -29.24 14.97
N THR A 103 -21.30 -30.20 14.35
CA THR A 103 -21.96 -31.31 15.02
C THR A 103 -21.76 -32.64 14.27
N GLY A 104 -21.62 -33.76 14.97
CA GLY A 104 -21.60 -35.07 14.35
C GLY A 104 -20.30 -35.51 13.66
N PHE A 105 -19.16 -34.88 14.05
CA PHE A 105 -17.83 -35.28 13.58
C PHE A 105 -17.22 -36.37 14.52
N GLU A 106 -16.44 -37.26 13.93
CA GLU A 106 -15.66 -38.30 14.67
C GLU A 106 -14.17 -37.95 14.70
N ALA A 107 -13.68 -37.18 13.71
CA ALA A 107 -12.31 -36.72 13.59
C ALA A 107 -12.25 -35.37 12.85
N PRO A 108 -11.21 -34.54 13.00
CA PRO A 108 -11.02 -33.35 12.20
C PRO A 108 -10.82 -33.73 10.73
N GLY A 109 -11.22 -32.86 9.81
CA GLY A 109 -11.12 -33.08 8.39
C GLY A 109 -10.78 -31.79 7.64
N PRO A 110 -10.56 -31.84 6.33
CA PRO A 110 -10.25 -30.68 5.51
C PRO A 110 -11.42 -29.69 5.49
N GLU A 111 -11.13 -28.45 5.08
CA GLU A 111 -12.05 -27.31 5.10
C GLU A 111 -13.41 -27.63 4.46
N GLU A 112 -13.43 -28.28 3.31
CA GLU A 112 -14.66 -28.64 2.59
C GLU A 112 -15.60 -29.54 3.42
N SER A 113 -15.05 -30.27 4.39
CA SER A 113 -15.82 -31.14 5.28
C SER A 113 -16.63 -30.38 6.31
N TYR A 114 -16.17 -29.20 6.75
CA TYR A 114 -16.79 -28.47 7.87
C TYR A 114 -17.38 -27.09 7.49
N ARG A 115 -17.02 -26.47 6.38
CA ARG A 115 -17.59 -25.19 5.93
C ARG A 115 -19.11 -25.22 5.82
N SER A 116 -19.76 -24.07 5.98
CA SER A 116 -21.22 -23.95 6.01
C SER A 116 -21.73 -22.89 5.07
N PRO A 117 -22.77 -23.17 4.25
CA PRO A 117 -23.57 -22.14 3.64
C PRO A 117 -24.16 -21.19 4.68
N PHE A 118 -24.40 -19.95 4.26
CA PHE A 118 -25.08 -18.92 5.06
C PHE A 118 -25.89 -17.99 4.13
N SER A 119 -26.70 -17.10 4.75
CA SER A 119 -27.46 -16.07 4.04
C SER A 119 -27.26 -14.73 4.75
N HIS A 120 -27.07 -13.66 3.97
CA HIS A 120 -27.00 -12.28 4.50
C HIS A 120 -28.27 -11.84 5.21
N ASP A 121 -29.45 -12.44 4.92
CA ASP A 121 -30.70 -12.20 5.68
C ASP A 121 -30.60 -12.62 7.15
N ARG A 122 -29.61 -13.48 7.48
CA ARG A 122 -29.34 -13.98 8.84
C ARG A 122 -27.92 -13.68 9.26
N GLU A 123 -27.35 -12.61 8.73
CA GLU A 123 -26.05 -12.07 9.07
C GLU A 123 -26.22 -10.65 9.60
N SER A 124 -25.42 -10.24 10.57
CA SER A 124 -25.47 -8.90 11.15
C SER A 124 -24.10 -8.49 11.68
N ALA A 125 -23.71 -7.25 11.41
CA ALA A 125 -22.48 -6.65 11.93
C ALA A 125 -22.76 -5.26 12.52
N SER A 126 -21.98 -4.88 13.52
CA SER A 126 -21.95 -3.53 14.11
C SER A 126 -20.60 -3.34 14.79
N ALA A 127 -20.27 -2.12 15.20
CA ALA A 127 -19.00 -1.83 15.86
C ALA A 127 -18.74 -2.78 17.06
N GLY A 128 -17.72 -3.64 16.94
CA GLY A 128 -17.32 -4.63 17.94
C GLY A 128 -18.19 -5.88 18.04
N TYR A 129 -19.05 -6.15 17.08
CA TYR A 129 -19.93 -7.32 17.09
C TYR A 129 -20.25 -7.82 15.68
N TYR A 130 -20.30 -9.15 15.56
CA TYR A 130 -20.73 -9.85 14.35
C TYR A 130 -21.60 -11.06 14.74
N SER A 131 -22.57 -11.43 13.91
CA SER A 131 -23.35 -12.65 14.05
C SER A 131 -23.82 -13.19 12.72
N VAL A 132 -23.93 -14.54 12.65
CA VAL A 132 -24.41 -15.26 11.47
C VAL A 132 -25.02 -16.60 11.85
N TYR A 133 -25.96 -17.07 11.06
CA TYR A 133 -26.51 -18.43 11.18
C TYR A 133 -25.85 -19.37 10.16
N LEU A 134 -25.28 -20.46 10.67
CA LEU A 134 -24.61 -21.49 9.90
C LEU A 134 -25.62 -22.59 9.49
N ASP A 135 -26.05 -22.59 8.23
CA ASP A 135 -27.14 -23.42 7.72
C ASP A 135 -26.88 -24.91 7.85
N ARG A 136 -25.65 -25.37 7.56
CA ARG A 136 -25.29 -26.79 7.62
C ARG A 136 -25.36 -27.35 9.02
N TRP A 137 -24.99 -26.56 10.03
CA TRP A 137 -24.86 -26.99 11.42
C TRP A 137 -26.05 -26.58 12.28
N ASN A 138 -26.95 -25.74 11.76
CA ASN A 138 -28.04 -25.11 12.52
C ASN A 138 -27.52 -24.39 13.78
N VAL A 139 -26.39 -23.70 13.66
CA VAL A 139 -25.73 -22.98 14.77
C VAL A 139 -25.80 -21.49 14.53
N GLU A 140 -26.25 -20.73 15.53
CA GLU A 140 -26.07 -19.28 15.55
C GLU A 140 -24.69 -18.97 16.15
N ALA A 141 -23.83 -18.31 15.38
CA ALA A 141 -22.52 -17.85 15.80
C ALA A 141 -22.53 -16.35 16.05
N GLU A 142 -22.05 -15.92 17.20
CA GLU A 142 -21.90 -14.53 17.60
C GLU A 142 -20.46 -14.27 18.04
N LEU A 143 -19.88 -13.17 17.59
CA LEU A 143 -18.51 -12.77 17.83
C LEU A 143 -18.46 -11.39 18.50
N THR A 144 -17.57 -11.23 19.47
CA THR A 144 -17.20 -9.93 20.06
C THR A 144 -15.75 -9.97 20.53
N VAL A 145 -15.17 -8.83 20.81
CA VAL A 145 -13.77 -8.70 21.20
C VAL A 145 -13.59 -7.79 22.41
N GLY A 146 -12.50 -7.97 23.13
CA GLY A 146 -11.91 -6.96 24.00
C GLY A 146 -10.64 -6.41 23.36
N ARG A 147 -9.84 -5.69 24.13
CA ARG A 147 -8.62 -5.08 23.62
C ARG A 147 -7.56 -6.13 23.17
N ARG A 148 -7.49 -7.30 23.87
CA ARG A 148 -6.54 -8.40 23.61
C ARG A 148 -7.20 -9.76 23.51
N ILE A 149 -8.53 -9.81 23.52
CA ILE A 149 -9.27 -11.08 23.55
C ILE A 149 -10.33 -11.12 22.46
N GLY A 150 -10.53 -12.32 21.89
CA GLY A 150 -11.67 -12.65 21.05
C GLY A 150 -12.63 -13.57 21.79
N VAL A 151 -13.93 -13.38 21.58
CA VAL A 151 -14.94 -14.19 22.26
C VAL A 151 -16.04 -14.59 21.30
N HIS A 152 -16.29 -15.89 21.24
CA HIS A 152 -17.37 -16.48 20.46
C HIS A 152 -18.48 -16.98 21.39
N ARG A 153 -19.73 -16.88 20.95
CA ARG A 153 -20.89 -17.53 21.51
C ARG A 153 -21.58 -18.33 20.42
N TYR A 154 -21.65 -19.64 20.60
CA TYR A 154 -22.30 -20.56 19.68
C TYR A 154 -23.56 -21.15 20.32
N LYS A 155 -24.70 -21.04 19.65
CA LYS A 155 -25.96 -21.61 20.09
C LYS A 155 -26.30 -22.81 19.22
N PHE A 156 -26.20 -23.99 19.81
CA PHE A 156 -26.43 -25.28 19.14
C PHE A 156 -27.90 -25.72 19.27
N PRO A 157 -28.40 -26.61 18.37
CA PRO A 157 -29.67 -27.30 18.54
C PRO A 157 -29.76 -28.06 19.86
N GLU A 158 -30.96 -28.23 20.42
CA GLU A 158 -31.18 -28.80 21.74
C GLU A 158 -30.69 -30.26 21.87
N ASP A 159 -30.73 -31.05 20.81
CA ASP A 159 -30.33 -32.44 20.74
C ASP A 159 -28.90 -32.66 20.24
N ALA A 160 -28.19 -31.60 19.87
CA ALA A 160 -26.84 -31.69 19.34
C ALA A 160 -25.79 -31.76 20.45
N VAL A 161 -24.74 -32.53 20.22
CA VAL A 161 -23.50 -32.50 21.00
C VAL A 161 -22.64 -31.36 20.43
N PRO A 162 -22.33 -30.33 21.22
CA PRO A 162 -21.49 -29.23 20.73
C PRO A 162 -20.08 -29.72 20.41
N GLN A 163 -19.60 -29.37 19.23
CA GLN A 163 -18.23 -29.62 18.76
C GLN A 163 -17.63 -28.37 18.14
N LEU A 164 -16.31 -28.29 18.15
CA LEU A 164 -15.53 -27.22 17.55
C LEU A 164 -14.36 -27.82 16.79
N ILE A 165 -14.19 -27.41 15.53
CA ILE A 165 -12.96 -27.65 14.77
C ILE A 165 -12.06 -26.43 14.95
N LEU A 166 -10.80 -26.66 15.31
CA LEU A 166 -9.69 -25.72 15.19
C LEU A 166 -8.85 -26.14 13.99
N ASP A 167 -8.66 -25.25 13.03
CA ASP A 167 -7.83 -25.48 11.84
C ASP A 167 -6.72 -24.42 11.76
N LEU A 168 -5.46 -24.89 11.74
CA LEU A 168 -4.27 -24.04 11.62
C LEU A 168 -3.64 -24.12 10.22
N VAL A 169 -4.25 -24.84 9.28
CA VAL A 169 -3.69 -25.08 7.95
C VAL A 169 -3.95 -23.92 6.98
N PRO A 170 -5.15 -23.32 6.95
CA PRO A 170 -5.52 -22.39 5.89
C PRO A 170 -4.64 -21.16 5.78
N ARG A 171 -4.64 -20.56 4.60
CA ARG A 171 -4.11 -19.29 4.13
C ARG A 171 -2.71 -19.38 3.50
N ASP A 172 -1.68 -19.77 4.25
CA ASP A 172 -0.27 -19.64 3.88
C ASP A 172 0.57 -20.87 4.26
N LYS A 173 1.86 -20.85 3.97
CA LYS A 173 2.77 -21.97 4.20
C LYS A 173 3.11 -22.12 5.67
N LEU A 174 2.76 -23.27 6.24
CA LEU A 174 3.08 -23.61 7.64
C LEU A 174 4.57 -23.89 7.83
N LEU A 175 5.20 -23.15 8.75
CA LEU A 175 6.54 -23.40 9.27
C LEU A 175 6.51 -24.27 10.54
N GLY A 176 5.44 -24.17 11.32
CA GLY A 176 5.26 -24.99 12.51
C GLY A 176 3.92 -24.73 13.20
N THR A 177 3.40 -25.75 13.86
CA THR A 177 2.13 -25.68 14.60
C THR A 177 2.18 -26.56 15.84
N LYS A 178 1.35 -26.23 16.83
CA LYS A 178 1.17 -27.03 18.02
C LYS A 178 -0.24 -26.86 18.57
N ILE A 179 -0.87 -27.97 18.96
CA ILE A 179 -2.14 -27.99 19.70
C ILE A 179 -1.99 -28.90 20.88
N THR A 180 -2.22 -28.40 22.10
CA THR A 180 -2.16 -29.17 23.32
C THR A 180 -3.30 -28.82 24.27
N GLN A 181 -3.78 -29.79 25.03
CA GLN A 181 -4.77 -29.54 26.07
C GLN A 181 -4.09 -28.86 27.29
N ALA A 182 -4.73 -27.81 27.82
CA ALA A 182 -4.27 -27.00 28.95
C ALA A 182 -5.22 -27.11 30.16
N GLY A 183 -5.66 -28.33 30.48
CA GLY A 183 -6.66 -28.63 31.52
C GLY A 183 -8.01 -29.05 30.93
N ASP A 184 -9.02 -29.19 31.77
CA ASP A 184 -10.33 -29.72 31.37
C ASP A 184 -11.13 -28.73 30.49
N TYR A 185 -10.80 -27.43 30.53
CA TYR A 185 -11.56 -26.34 29.90
C TYR A 185 -10.75 -25.53 28.90
N ALA A 186 -9.52 -25.95 28.58
CA ALA A 186 -8.67 -25.12 27.73
C ALA A 186 -7.73 -25.94 26.83
N ILE A 187 -7.40 -25.33 25.68
CA ILE A 187 -6.29 -25.73 24.81
C ILE A 187 -5.35 -24.54 24.61
N GLN A 188 -4.12 -24.85 24.22
CA GLN A 188 -3.12 -23.86 23.85
C GLN A 188 -2.23 -24.38 22.72
N GLY A 189 -1.56 -23.47 22.03
CA GLY A 189 -0.66 -23.83 20.96
C GLY A 189 -0.14 -22.61 20.22
N TYR A 190 0.34 -22.86 19.03
CA TYR A 190 0.78 -21.78 18.12
C TYR A 190 0.61 -22.19 16.66
N ARG A 191 0.55 -21.18 15.80
CA ARG A 191 0.70 -21.23 14.35
C ARG A 191 1.89 -20.38 13.96
N ARG A 192 2.83 -20.93 13.20
CA ARG A 192 3.95 -20.20 12.59
C ARG A 192 3.91 -20.45 11.10
N SER A 193 3.96 -19.37 10.33
CA SER A 193 3.73 -19.39 8.88
C SER A 193 4.64 -18.42 8.16
N GLU A 194 4.66 -18.54 6.83
CA GLU A 194 5.45 -17.76 5.91
C GLU A 194 4.57 -17.41 4.69
N TRP A 195 4.46 -16.12 4.42
CA TRP A 195 3.89 -15.57 3.19
C TRP A 195 4.41 -14.15 2.98
N TRP A 196 3.55 -13.14 3.00
CA TRP A 196 3.98 -11.75 2.94
C TRP A 196 4.82 -11.36 4.17
N ALA A 197 4.43 -11.81 5.34
CA ALA A 197 5.31 -11.88 6.49
C ALA A 197 6.19 -13.15 6.39
N ASP A 198 7.51 -13.00 6.25
CA ASP A 198 8.47 -14.11 6.06
C ASP A 198 8.47 -15.13 7.23
N ASP A 199 8.15 -14.69 8.42
CA ASP A 199 8.17 -15.51 9.63
C ASP A 199 7.23 -14.94 10.68
N GLN A 200 5.94 -15.23 10.53
CA GLN A 200 4.91 -14.87 11.49
C GLN A 200 4.71 -15.99 12.51
N ILE A 201 4.46 -15.66 13.77
CA ILE A 201 4.06 -16.61 14.80
C ILE A 201 2.95 -16.03 15.67
N VAL A 202 1.88 -16.79 15.82
CA VAL A 202 0.75 -16.47 16.70
C VAL A 202 0.55 -17.61 17.70
N TYR A 203 0.84 -17.33 18.95
CA TYR A 203 0.50 -18.22 20.08
C TYR A 203 -0.93 -17.95 20.50
N PHE A 204 -1.63 -18.98 20.93
CA PHE A 204 -3.00 -18.86 21.42
C PHE A 204 -3.21 -19.63 22.73
N TYR A 205 -4.13 -19.13 23.54
CA TYR A 205 -4.75 -19.82 24.67
C TYR A 205 -6.27 -19.68 24.54
N MET A 206 -6.96 -20.81 24.46
CA MET A 206 -8.40 -20.87 24.19
C MET A 206 -9.10 -21.56 25.33
N GLU A 207 -10.07 -20.89 25.98
CA GLU A 207 -10.83 -21.36 27.13
C GLU A 207 -12.31 -21.49 26.79
N PHE A 208 -12.92 -22.57 27.27
CA PHE A 208 -14.29 -22.97 26.97
C PHE A 208 -15.20 -22.88 28.19
N SER A 209 -16.48 -22.52 28.00
CA SER A 209 -17.48 -22.54 29.10
C SER A 209 -17.92 -23.94 29.53
N ARG A 210 -17.50 -24.98 28.79
CA ARG A 210 -17.81 -26.37 29.03
C ARG A 210 -16.54 -27.20 29.09
N PRO A 211 -16.48 -28.29 29.88
CA PRO A 211 -15.31 -29.19 29.89
C PRO A 211 -15.24 -29.92 28.53
N ILE A 212 -14.03 -30.10 28.06
CA ILE A 212 -13.69 -30.93 26.92
C ILE A 212 -13.90 -32.39 27.30
N SER A 213 -14.80 -33.08 26.62
CA SER A 213 -15.01 -34.52 26.84
C SER A 213 -14.08 -35.37 25.98
N GLU A 214 -13.70 -34.87 24.81
CA GLU A 214 -12.79 -35.54 23.89
C GLU A 214 -12.04 -34.49 23.07
N LEU A 215 -10.75 -34.74 22.84
CA LEU A 215 -9.88 -33.95 21.95
C LEU A 215 -9.18 -34.90 21.00
N VAL A 216 -9.47 -34.77 19.70
CA VAL A 216 -8.78 -35.50 18.63
C VAL A 216 -7.92 -34.52 17.86
N VAL A 217 -6.61 -34.74 17.81
CA VAL A 217 -5.64 -33.87 17.14
C VAL A 217 -5.06 -34.58 15.91
N GLU A 218 -5.16 -33.95 14.78
CA GLU A 218 -4.49 -34.35 13.54
C GLU A 218 -3.07 -33.75 13.52
N LYS A 219 -2.06 -34.58 13.22
CA LYS A 219 -0.68 -34.11 13.05
C LYS A 219 -0.36 -33.88 11.60
N GLY A 220 0.47 -32.87 11.30
CA GLY A 220 0.98 -32.67 9.98
C GLY A 220 2.12 -33.63 9.60
N GLU A 221 2.59 -33.53 8.39
CA GLU A 221 3.65 -34.39 7.85
C GLU A 221 5.04 -33.99 8.38
N ALA A 222 5.25 -32.69 8.63
CA ALA A 222 6.54 -32.20 9.14
C ALA A 222 6.66 -32.38 10.67
N PRO A 223 7.86 -32.69 11.20
CA PRO A 223 8.09 -32.80 12.64
C PRO A 223 7.76 -31.55 13.46
N THR A 224 7.74 -30.38 12.81
CA THR A 224 7.38 -29.07 13.40
C THR A 224 5.86 -28.84 13.48
N GLN A 225 5.06 -29.74 12.88
CA GLN A 225 3.60 -29.63 12.80
C GLN A 225 2.95 -30.61 13.82
N ASP A 226 3.13 -30.30 15.12
CA ASP A 226 2.57 -31.11 16.25
C ASP A 226 1.13 -30.69 16.55
N GLY A 227 0.23 -30.94 15.58
CA GLY A 227 -1.18 -30.59 15.58
C GLY A 227 -1.50 -29.49 14.59
N ILE A 228 -2.06 -29.87 13.43
CA ILE A 228 -2.50 -28.96 12.38
C ILE A 228 -4.01 -28.66 12.45
N ARG A 229 -4.79 -29.67 12.92
CA ARG A 229 -6.23 -29.54 13.18
C ARG A 229 -6.60 -30.26 14.48
N ALA A 230 -7.68 -29.78 15.10
CA ALA A 230 -8.26 -30.49 16.25
C ALA A 230 -9.79 -30.47 16.17
N LEU A 231 -10.39 -31.61 16.59
CA LEU A 231 -11.80 -31.70 16.91
C LEU A 231 -11.96 -31.74 18.42
N LEU A 232 -12.71 -30.78 18.95
CA LEU A 232 -13.07 -30.73 20.38
C LEU A 232 -14.55 -31.11 20.51
N THR A 233 -14.84 -32.08 21.38
CA THR A 233 -16.21 -32.46 21.74
C THR A 233 -16.47 -32.03 23.19
N PHE A 234 -17.63 -31.43 23.43
CA PHE A 234 -18.00 -30.90 24.72
C PHE A 234 -19.15 -31.69 25.33
N ASN A 235 -19.14 -31.85 26.65
CA ASN A 235 -20.24 -32.48 27.32
C ASN A 235 -21.56 -31.74 27.10
N GLY A 236 -22.63 -32.51 26.88
CA GLY A 236 -23.98 -32.00 26.75
C GLY A 236 -24.46 -31.27 28.03
N PRO A 237 -25.62 -30.59 28.02
CA PRO A 237 -26.10 -29.83 29.16
C PRO A 237 -26.33 -30.79 30.37
N SER A 238 -25.57 -30.62 31.45
CA SER A 238 -25.77 -31.34 32.72
C SER A 238 -26.50 -30.45 33.72
N GLY A 239 -27.67 -30.87 34.11
CA GLY A 239 -28.36 -30.62 35.40
C GLY A 239 -28.84 -29.21 35.73
N ARG A 240 -28.20 -28.11 35.37
CA ARG A 240 -28.58 -26.74 35.72
C ARG A 240 -28.52 -25.73 34.58
N SER A 241 -27.85 -25.99 33.49
CA SER A 241 -27.81 -25.14 32.30
C SER A 241 -28.68 -25.77 31.22
N ARG A 242 -29.86 -25.23 31.01
CA ARG A 242 -30.72 -25.53 29.86
C ARG A 242 -30.25 -24.80 28.60
N ASN A 243 -29.12 -24.10 28.69
CA ASN A 243 -28.59 -23.35 27.58
C ASN A 243 -27.70 -24.26 26.72
N HIS A 244 -28.02 -24.39 25.44
CA HIS A 244 -27.25 -25.11 24.43
C HIS A 244 -26.11 -24.22 23.86
N GLU A 245 -25.59 -23.34 24.71
CA GLU A 245 -24.52 -22.38 24.35
C GLU A 245 -23.14 -22.95 24.68
N LEU A 246 -22.17 -22.69 23.77
CA LEU A 246 -20.76 -22.82 24.00
C LEU A 246 -20.13 -21.42 23.86
N ILE A 247 -19.45 -20.95 24.90
CA ILE A 247 -18.66 -19.74 24.84
C ILE A 247 -17.19 -20.13 24.74
N VAL A 248 -16.49 -19.52 23.80
CA VAL A 248 -15.06 -19.68 23.57
C VAL A 248 -14.38 -18.35 23.76
N ARG A 249 -13.35 -18.29 24.61
CA ARG A 249 -12.53 -17.09 24.84
C ARG A 249 -11.12 -17.36 24.36
N VAL A 250 -10.57 -16.46 23.59
CA VAL A 250 -9.25 -16.62 22.98
C VAL A 250 -8.36 -15.42 23.28
N GLY A 251 -7.20 -15.66 23.86
CA GLY A 251 -6.11 -14.70 23.90
C GLY A 251 -5.03 -15.13 22.94
N ILE A 252 -4.41 -14.17 22.26
CA ILE A 252 -3.27 -14.40 21.36
C ILE A 252 -2.04 -13.63 21.83
N SER A 253 -0.84 -14.02 21.35
CA SER A 253 0.43 -13.38 21.64
C SER A 253 1.45 -13.71 20.55
N SER A 254 2.36 -12.78 20.27
CA SER A 254 3.53 -13.03 19.42
C SER A 254 4.72 -13.64 20.18
N VAL A 255 4.61 -13.81 21.50
CA VAL A 255 5.70 -14.19 22.40
C VAL A 255 5.61 -15.62 22.91
N SER A 256 4.46 -16.00 23.49
CA SER A 256 4.30 -17.35 24.07
C SER A 256 2.84 -17.70 24.40
N GLU A 257 2.58 -19.01 24.57
CA GLU A 257 1.29 -19.52 25.09
C GLU A 257 0.95 -18.94 26.48
N THR A 258 1.98 -18.71 27.30
CA THR A 258 1.83 -18.10 28.65
C THR A 258 1.36 -16.66 28.54
N ASN A 259 1.91 -15.91 27.61
CA ASN A 259 1.51 -14.52 27.36
C ASN A 259 0.11 -14.45 26.76
N ALA A 260 -0.24 -15.36 25.83
CA ALA A 260 -1.59 -15.48 25.29
C ALA A 260 -2.63 -15.71 26.40
N ARG A 261 -2.31 -16.59 27.36
CA ARG A 261 -3.13 -16.80 28.57
C ARG A 261 -3.20 -15.52 29.43
N ALA A 262 -2.06 -14.86 29.67
CA ALA A 262 -2.02 -13.62 30.46
C ALA A 262 -2.84 -12.49 29.81
N ASN A 263 -2.85 -12.39 28.50
CA ASN A 263 -3.69 -11.47 27.74
C ASN A 263 -5.18 -11.74 28.00
N LEU A 264 -5.59 -13.02 27.92
CA LEU A 264 -6.96 -13.42 28.22
C LEU A 264 -7.35 -13.11 29.68
N GLU A 265 -6.46 -13.40 30.63
CA GLU A 265 -6.72 -13.18 32.07
C GLU A 265 -6.73 -11.67 32.42
N SER A 266 -5.94 -10.82 31.72
CA SER A 266 -5.86 -9.38 31.99
C SER A 266 -7.17 -8.64 31.78
N GLU A 267 -7.99 -9.10 30.84
CA GLU A 267 -9.30 -8.51 30.52
C GLU A 267 -10.48 -9.23 31.19
N SER A 268 -10.19 -10.19 32.05
CA SER A 268 -11.21 -10.97 32.78
C SER A 268 -11.61 -10.34 34.13
N SER A 269 -11.22 -9.09 34.43
CA SER A 269 -11.46 -8.46 35.74
C SER A 269 -12.95 -8.31 36.12
N TRP A 270 -13.85 -8.26 35.14
CA TRP A 270 -15.32 -8.25 35.32
C TRP A 270 -15.93 -9.66 35.42
N LEU A 271 -15.12 -10.71 35.31
CA LEU A 271 -15.50 -12.11 35.54
C LEU A 271 -15.41 -12.49 37.03
N LYS A 272 -15.21 -11.58 37.98
CA LYS A 272 -14.84 -11.80 39.39
C LYS A 272 -15.78 -12.70 40.21
N LYS A 273 -16.82 -13.33 39.61
CA LYS A 273 -17.71 -14.30 40.26
C LYS A 273 -17.87 -15.59 39.47
N GLY A 274 -16.95 -15.92 38.56
CA GLY A 274 -17.04 -17.18 37.78
C GLY A 274 -18.18 -17.19 36.76
N ILE A 275 -18.81 -16.05 36.48
CA ILE A 275 -19.85 -15.92 35.48
C ILE A 275 -19.28 -15.05 34.36
N PHE A 276 -19.05 -15.67 33.23
CA PHE A 276 -18.72 -14.95 31.99
C PHE A 276 -20.01 -14.44 31.33
N SER A 277 -20.02 -13.17 30.90
CA SER A 277 -21.12 -12.60 30.16
C SER A 277 -20.63 -12.02 28.84
N PHE A 278 -20.92 -12.72 27.77
CA PHE A 278 -20.71 -12.26 26.40
C PHE A 278 -21.32 -10.87 26.16
N ASP A 279 -22.58 -10.66 26.62
CA ASP A 279 -23.30 -9.41 26.41
C ASP A 279 -22.68 -8.21 27.15
N LEU A 280 -22.05 -8.44 28.30
CA LEU A 280 -21.33 -7.37 29.02
C LEU A 280 -20.04 -6.97 28.29
N LEU A 281 -19.33 -7.92 27.70
CA LEU A 281 -18.17 -7.60 26.86
C LEU A 281 -18.59 -6.83 25.63
N ARG A 282 -19.56 -7.36 24.87
CA ARG A 282 -20.12 -6.69 23.70
C ARG A 282 -20.50 -5.23 24.00
N GLU A 283 -21.21 -5.00 25.09
CA GLU A 283 -21.61 -3.64 25.49
C GLU A 283 -20.39 -2.79 25.90
N SER A 284 -19.39 -3.38 26.55
CA SER A 284 -18.15 -2.67 26.89
C SER A 284 -17.38 -2.25 25.64
N THR A 285 -17.22 -3.13 24.67
CA THR A 285 -16.54 -2.86 23.39
C THR A 285 -17.30 -1.78 22.59
N ARG A 286 -18.63 -1.87 22.57
CA ARG A 286 -19.47 -0.86 21.94
C ARG A 286 -19.28 0.54 22.58
N ARG A 287 -19.06 0.63 23.89
CA ARG A 287 -18.76 1.90 24.56
C ARG A 287 -17.38 2.46 24.19
N GLU A 288 -16.40 1.62 24.00
CA GLU A 288 -15.08 2.09 23.56
C GLU A 288 -15.15 2.61 22.12
N TRP A 289 -15.92 1.96 21.25
CA TRP A 289 -16.23 2.49 19.93
C TRP A 289 -16.97 3.82 19.99
N GLU A 290 -17.99 3.93 20.83
CA GLU A 290 -18.73 5.21 21.02
C GLU A 290 -17.79 6.31 21.50
N LYS A 291 -16.85 6.01 22.43
CA LYS A 291 -15.85 6.95 22.92
C LYS A 291 -14.90 7.42 21.80
N PHE A 292 -14.49 6.52 20.91
CA PHE A 292 -13.65 6.88 19.77
C PHE A 292 -14.44 7.70 18.74
N LEU A 293 -15.58 7.21 18.31
CA LEU A 293 -16.41 7.83 17.28
C LEU A 293 -16.96 9.20 17.68
N SER A 294 -17.26 9.39 18.97
CA SER A 294 -17.72 10.67 19.53
C SER A 294 -16.62 11.74 19.63
N LYS A 295 -15.39 11.47 19.21
CA LYS A 295 -14.36 12.50 19.03
C LYS A 295 -14.72 13.47 17.90
N ILE A 296 -15.58 13.06 16.98
CA ILE A 296 -16.10 13.92 15.91
C ILE A 296 -17.62 13.79 15.85
N ASP A 297 -18.32 14.87 16.18
CA ASP A 297 -19.76 14.97 16.01
C ASP A 297 -20.10 15.62 14.66
N VAL A 298 -20.92 14.97 13.82
CA VAL A 298 -21.41 15.54 12.56
C VAL A 298 -22.94 15.57 12.50
N GLU A 299 -23.49 16.57 11.80
CA GLU A 299 -24.93 16.73 11.55
C GLU A 299 -25.18 16.98 10.05
N GLY A 300 -25.91 16.08 9.40
CA GLY A 300 -26.18 16.19 7.97
C GLY A 300 -27.15 15.15 7.45
N ASP A 301 -26.92 14.70 6.22
CA ASP A 301 -27.68 13.62 5.61
C ASP A 301 -27.42 12.29 6.34
N PRO A 302 -28.44 11.46 6.60
CA PRO A 302 -28.27 10.21 7.36
C PRO A 302 -27.38 9.18 6.65
N GLU A 303 -27.42 9.10 5.33
CA GLU A 303 -26.58 8.18 4.56
C GLU A 303 -25.12 8.64 4.58
N ALA A 304 -24.87 9.92 4.35
CA ALA A 304 -23.54 10.50 4.48
C ALA A 304 -22.96 10.33 5.90
N MET A 305 -23.80 10.45 6.95
CA MET A 305 -23.38 10.18 8.33
C MET A 305 -23.01 8.70 8.52
N LYS A 306 -23.73 7.76 7.92
CA LYS A 306 -23.41 6.33 7.96
C LYS A 306 -22.04 6.06 7.32
N ILE A 307 -21.81 6.59 6.11
CA ILE A 307 -20.51 6.47 5.43
C ILE A 307 -19.40 7.07 6.29
N PHE A 308 -19.61 8.28 6.82
CA PHE A 308 -18.64 8.99 7.65
C PHE A 308 -18.23 8.21 8.91
N TYR A 309 -19.20 7.70 9.69
CA TYR A 309 -18.89 6.97 10.92
C TYR A 309 -18.33 5.58 10.63
N THR A 310 -18.67 4.96 9.50
CA THR A 310 -18.03 3.71 9.07
C THR A 310 -16.60 3.98 8.61
N ALA A 311 -16.36 5.05 7.86
CA ALA A 311 -15.01 5.47 7.51
C ALA A 311 -14.16 5.77 8.77
N LEU A 312 -14.72 6.53 9.73
CA LEU A 312 -14.03 6.77 11.00
C LEU A 312 -13.78 5.47 11.79
N TYR A 313 -14.70 4.50 11.74
CA TYR A 313 -14.49 3.16 12.32
C TYR A 313 -13.31 2.43 11.66
N HIS A 314 -13.23 2.41 10.33
CA HIS A 314 -12.14 1.76 9.61
C HIS A 314 -10.78 2.36 9.99
N THR A 315 -10.68 3.68 10.23
CA THR A 315 -9.42 4.32 10.64
C THR A 315 -8.82 3.75 11.93
N ALA A 316 -9.62 3.13 12.80
CA ALA A 316 -9.16 2.61 14.09
C ALA A 316 -8.99 1.08 14.12
N ILE A 317 -8.95 0.41 12.97
CA ILE A 317 -8.65 -1.03 12.87
C ILE A 317 -7.14 -1.24 12.81
N ALA A 318 -6.41 -0.44 12.04
CA ALA A 318 -4.95 -0.45 11.96
C ALA A 318 -4.38 0.97 12.18
N PRO A 319 -3.14 1.12 12.73
CA PRO A 319 -2.28 0.08 13.30
C PRO A 319 -2.90 -0.60 14.53
N SER A 320 -2.63 -1.88 14.72
CA SER A 320 -3.21 -2.65 15.82
C SER A 320 -2.20 -2.96 16.94
N LEU A 321 -2.72 -3.18 18.13
CA LEU A 321 -1.92 -3.47 19.32
C LEU A 321 -1.12 -4.76 19.16
N TYR A 322 0.18 -4.72 19.46
CA TYR A 322 1.09 -5.86 19.32
C TYR A 322 1.70 -6.32 20.64
N SER A 323 1.91 -5.41 21.60
CA SER A 323 2.45 -5.77 22.91
C SER A 323 1.43 -6.48 23.79
N ASP A 324 1.88 -7.51 24.47
CA ASP A 324 1.14 -8.25 25.48
C ASP A 324 0.81 -7.40 26.71
N ALA A 325 -0.08 -7.87 27.58
CA ALA A 325 -0.50 -7.16 28.79
C ALA A 325 0.66 -6.87 29.78
N ASN A 326 1.75 -7.63 29.71
CA ASN A 326 2.96 -7.41 30.48
C ASN A 326 3.98 -6.49 29.78
N GLY A 327 3.63 -5.98 28.57
CA GLY A 327 4.48 -5.12 27.74
C GLY A 327 5.47 -5.87 26.84
N GLU A 328 5.52 -7.21 26.86
CA GLU A 328 6.39 -7.98 25.98
C GLU A 328 5.85 -8.06 24.55
N TYR A 329 6.78 -8.13 23.56
CA TYR A 329 6.48 -8.31 22.14
C TYR A 329 7.68 -8.95 21.42
N ARG A 330 7.44 -9.57 20.28
CA ARG A 330 8.49 -10.07 19.38
C ARG A 330 8.97 -8.93 18.48
N GLY A 331 10.27 -8.65 18.51
CA GLY A 331 10.88 -7.60 17.67
C GLY A 331 11.24 -8.07 16.26
N MET A 332 11.65 -7.11 15.42
CA MET A 332 12.12 -7.37 14.03
C MET A 332 13.34 -8.30 14.00
N ASP A 333 14.15 -8.30 15.06
CA ASP A 333 15.29 -9.19 15.24
C ASP A 333 14.91 -10.60 15.76
N ARG A 334 13.60 -10.91 15.79
CA ARG A 334 13.00 -12.17 16.25
C ARG A 334 13.21 -12.46 17.75
N LYS A 335 13.65 -11.47 18.52
CA LYS A 335 13.82 -11.60 19.97
C LYS A 335 12.62 -11.03 20.71
N VAL A 336 12.49 -11.40 21.97
CA VAL A 336 11.49 -10.83 22.86
C VAL A 336 12.02 -9.52 23.44
N HIS A 337 11.27 -8.47 23.24
CA HIS A 337 11.50 -7.15 23.82
C HIS A 337 10.38 -6.77 24.78
N LYS A 338 10.52 -5.63 25.44
CA LYS A 338 9.52 -5.16 26.40
C LYS A 338 9.40 -3.65 26.36
N THR A 339 8.18 -3.14 26.32
CA THR A 339 7.87 -1.72 26.47
C THR A 339 7.88 -1.32 27.95
N ASP A 340 8.12 -0.05 28.21
CA ASP A 340 8.05 0.56 29.55
C ASP A 340 6.98 1.66 29.57
N GLY A 341 5.74 1.27 29.88
CA GLY A 341 4.60 2.17 30.06
C GLY A 341 4.03 2.77 28.76
N TRP A 342 4.26 2.11 27.61
CA TRP A 342 3.67 2.44 26.33
C TRP A 342 3.27 1.17 25.57
N ASP A 343 2.41 1.30 24.56
CA ASP A 343 1.93 0.18 23.75
C ASP A 343 2.71 0.08 22.43
N ARG A 344 3.22 -1.14 22.11
CA ARG A 344 3.81 -1.43 20.80
C ARG A 344 2.70 -1.79 19.83
N TYR A 345 2.71 -1.12 18.68
CA TYR A 345 1.77 -1.35 17.56
C TYR A 345 2.48 -2.00 16.39
N HIS A 346 1.72 -2.64 15.51
CA HIS A 346 2.13 -3.25 14.25
C HIS A 346 1.11 -2.97 13.14
N ILE A 347 1.37 -3.47 11.93
CA ILE A 347 0.61 -3.19 10.70
C ILE A 347 0.72 -1.70 10.37
N PHE A 348 1.91 -1.34 9.88
CA PHE A 348 2.20 0.01 9.42
C PHE A 348 2.30 0.05 7.90
N SER A 349 1.19 0.37 7.21
CA SER A 349 1.09 0.64 5.78
C SER A 349 1.45 2.10 5.51
N LEU A 350 2.74 2.46 5.64
CA LEU A 350 3.12 3.88 5.75
C LEU A 350 3.04 4.65 4.44
N TRP A 351 3.28 4.00 3.28
CA TRP A 351 3.15 4.64 1.98
C TRP A 351 1.74 5.19 1.74
N ASP A 352 0.73 4.50 2.25
CA ASP A 352 -0.67 4.87 2.18
C ASP A 352 -1.02 5.89 3.26
N THR A 353 -0.81 5.51 4.51
CA THR A 353 -1.41 6.14 5.69
C THR A 353 -0.76 7.47 6.10
N TYR A 354 0.46 7.78 5.64
CA TYR A 354 1.08 9.07 5.93
C TYR A 354 0.30 10.24 5.34
N ARG A 355 -0.46 9.99 4.26
CA ARG A 355 -1.11 11.02 3.44
C ARG A 355 -2.28 11.68 4.19
N THR A 356 -3.11 10.88 4.88
CA THR A 356 -4.30 11.43 5.56
C THR A 356 -4.56 10.79 6.91
N LEU A 357 -4.37 9.48 7.09
CA LEU A 357 -4.70 8.78 8.34
C LEU A 357 -3.89 9.31 9.52
N HIS A 358 -2.56 9.32 9.41
CA HIS A 358 -1.71 9.85 10.49
C HIS A 358 -1.91 11.35 10.72
N PRO A 359 -2.08 12.22 9.70
CA PRO A 359 -2.53 13.59 9.90
C PRO A 359 -3.87 13.74 10.66
N LEU A 360 -4.85 12.85 10.42
CA LEU A 360 -6.09 12.81 11.20
C LEU A 360 -5.81 12.42 12.66
N PHE A 361 -4.98 11.40 12.91
CA PHE A 361 -4.59 11.01 14.27
C PHE A 361 -3.83 12.11 15.02
N ASN A 362 -3.06 12.93 14.33
CA ASN A 362 -2.41 14.10 14.93
C ASN A 362 -3.40 15.15 15.43
N ILE A 363 -4.67 15.05 15.03
CA ILE A 363 -5.77 15.89 15.54
C ILE A 363 -6.49 15.15 16.68
N ILE A 364 -6.91 13.88 16.51
CA ILE A 364 -7.85 13.19 17.40
C ILE A 364 -7.24 12.09 18.29
N GLU A 365 -5.98 11.64 18.01
CA GLU A 365 -5.29 10.54 18.72
C GLU A 365 -3.81 10.91 19.04
N ARG A 366 -3.57 12.12 19.54
CA ARG A 366 -2.24 12.66 19.78
C ARG A 366 -1.42 11.84 20.78
N GLU A 367 -2.07 11.33 21.85
CA GLU A 367 -1.40 10.47 22.85
C GLU A 367 -0.99 9.14 22.22
N ARG A 368 -1.83 8.54 21.38
CA ARG A 368 -1.53 7.27 20.69
C ARG A 368 -0.48 7.43 19.60
N THR A 369 -0.44 8.57 18.92
CA THR A 369 0.59 8.89 17.92
C THR A 369 2.01 8.84 18.54
N VAL A 370 2.16 9.18 19.82
CA VAL A 370 3.45 9.02 20.53
C VAL A 370 3.87 7.55 20.56
N ASP A 371 2.95 6.63 20.82
CA ASP A 371 3.24 5.20 20.87
C ASP A 371 3.50 4.61 19.48
N PHE A 372 2.84 5.11 18.45
CA PHE A 372 3.17 4.78 17.05
C PHE A 372 4.62 5.17 16.70
N ILE A 373 5.03 6.38 17.04
CA ILE A 373 6.41 6.85 16.79
C ILE A 373 7.44 6.06 17.61
N LYS A 374 7.12 5.73 18.88
CA LYS A 374 7.98 4.84 19.68
C LYS A 374 8.09 3.45 19.08
N SER A 375 6.99 2.93 18.52
CA SER A 375 6.99 1.66 17.79
C SER A 375 7.94 1.71 16.59
N MET A 376 7.90 2.77 15.79
CA MET A 376 8.82 2.95 14.65
C MET A 376 10.28 3.11 15.09
N ILE A 377 10.54 3.83 16.18
CA ILE A 377 11.89 3.96 16.74
C ILE A 377 12.41 2.60 17.24
N SER A 378 11.55 1.78 17.88
CA SER A 378 11.97 0.44 18.31
C SER A 378 12.28 -0.47 17.10
N ILE A 379 11.51 -0.37 16.01
CA ILE A 379 11.82 -1.07 14.75
C ILE A 379 13.18 -0.67 14.22
N TYR A 380 13.49 0.64 14.20
CA TYR A 380 14.83 1.11 13.81
C TYR A 380 15.95 0.53 14.70
N GLU A 381 15.74 0.46 16.02
CA GLU A 381 16.71 -0.12 16.93
C GLU A 381 16.92 -1.62 16.71
N GLU A 382 15.90 -2.33 16.24
CA GLU A 382 15.88 -3.78 16.04
C GLU A 382 16.46 -4.19 14.67
N GLN A 383 16.26 -3.38 13.59
CA GLN A 383 16.66 -3.74 12.22
C GLN A 383 17.58 -2.72 11.52
N GLY A 384 17.80 -1.53 12.10
CA GLY A 384 18.69 -0.50 11.55
C GLY A 384 18.05 0.47 10.56
N LYS A 385 16.76 0.28 10.19
CA LYS A 385 15.95 1.19 9.37
C LYS A 385 14.56 1.37 9.98
N LEU A 386 13.89 2.48 9.72
CA LEU A 386 12.48 2.69 10.03
C LEU A 386 11.61 1.78 9.16
N PRO A 387 10.37 1.45 9.59
CA PRO A 387 9.50 0.59 8.79
C PRO A 387 9.08 1.27 7.49
N ARG A 388 8.87 0.46 6.47
CA ARG A 388 8.19 0.81 5.22
C ARG A 388 6.77 0.24 5.22
N TRP A 389 6.67 -1.08 5.29
CA TRP A 389 5.43 -1.82 5.47
C TRP A 389 5.63 -2.97 6.46
N GLU A 390 5.48 -2.69 7.75
CA GLU A 390 5.72 -3.66 8.81
C GLU A 390 4.47 -4.49 9.10
N LEU A 391 4.63 -5.82 9.11
CA LEU A 391 3.61 -6.80 9.40
C LEU A 391 4.12 -7.84 10.42
N SER A 392 3.55 -7.84 11.64
CA SER A 392 3.83 -8.85 12.66
C SER A 392 5.33 -9.11 12.92
N ALA A 393 6.10 -8.02 13.10
CA ALA A 393 7.56 -8.00 13.24
C ALA A 393 8.30 -8.57 12.01
N ASN A 394 7.76 -8.36 10.83
CA ASN A 394 8.43 -8.55 9.55
C ASN A 394 8.39 -7.25 8.77
N GLU A 395 9.49 -6.92 8.09
CA GLU A 395 9.50 -5.87 7.08
C GLU A 395 9.18 -6.54 5.74
N THR A 396 8.04 -6.21 5.17
CA THR A 396 7.65 -6.78 3.88
C THR A 396 8.35 -6.09 2.72
N ASP A 397 8.94 -4.91 3.00
CA ASP A 397 9.53 -4.01 2.00
C ASP A 397 8.58 -3.68 0.83
N CYS A 398 7.28 -3.89 1.03
CA CYS A 398 6.24 -3.53 0.08
C CYS A 398 6.16 -2.00 -0.06
N MET A 399 5.83 -1.55 -1.25
CA MET A 399 5.74 -0.14 -1.63
C MET A 399 7.10 0.60 -1.62
N ILE A 400 7.08 1.84 -2.06
CA ILE A 400 8.27 2.68 -2.21
C ILE A 400 8.35 3.77 -1.14
N GLY A 401 9.37 4.59 -1.16
CA GLY A 401 9.56 5.65 -0.18
C GLY A 401 10.15 5.17 1.15
N TYR A 402 10.40 6.08 2.05
CA TYR A 402 10.65 5.86 3.48
C TYR A 402 9.64 6.67 4.29
N SER A 403 8.37 6.33 4.08
CA SER A 403 7.19 7.11 4.46
C SER A 403 6.93 7.20 5.97
N ALA A 404 7.78 6.59 6.80
CA ALA A 404 7.89 6.96 8.21
C ALA A 404 8.30 8.44 8.40
N ALA A 405 9.00 9.04 7.42
CA ALA A 405 9.46 10.42 7.48
C ALA A 405 8.30 11.43 7.49
N PRO A 406 7.36 11.45 6.55
CA PRO A 406 6.21 12.35 6.60
C PRO A 406 5.31 12.11 7.82
N MET A 407 5.13 10.87 8.27
CA MET A 407 4.36 10.56 9.49
C MET A 407 4.98 11.20 10.72
N ILE A 408 6.29 11.00 10.94
CA ILE A 408 7.02 11.58 12.09
C ILE A 408 7.10 13.12 11.98
N ALA A 409 7.34 13.64 10.76
CA ALA A 409 7.44 15.07 10.53
C ALA A 409 6.13 15.78 10.83
N ASP A 410 5.00 15.24 10.40
CA ASP A 410 3.68 15.81 10.63
C ASP A 410 3.37 15.91 12.14
N ALA A 411 3.67 14.85 12.89
CA ALA A 411 3.52 14.85 14.34
C ALA A 411 4.45 15.88 15.02
N VAL A 412 5.73 15.95 14.61
CA VAL A 412 6.73 16.84 15.17
C VAL A 412 6.38 18.31 14.93
N VAL A 413 5.96 18.66 13.72
CA VAL A 413 5.58 20.04 13.35
C VAL A 413 4.32 20.48 14.10
N LYS A 414 3.37 19.58 14.32
CA LYS A 414 2.14 19.82 15.09
C LYS A 414 2.33 19.73 16.60
N GLY A 415 3.56 19.74 17.08
CA GLY A 415 3.88 19.86 18.49
C GLY A 415 3.72 18.58 19.30
N ILE A 416 3.52 17.42 18.72
CA ILE A 416 3.45 16.14 19.42
C ILE A 416 4.85 15.81 19.96
N ARG A 417 4.90 15.47 21.24
CA ARG A 417 6.13 15.16 21.99
C ARG A 417 5.86 13.94 22.88
N GLY A 418 6.89 13.41 23.54
CA GLY A 418 6.78 12.21 24.39
C GLY A 418 7.64 11.05 23.90
N PHE A 419 8.43 11.27 22.85
CA PHE A 419 9.47 10.38 22.33
C PHE A 419 10.80 11.09 22.18
N ASP A 420 11.89 10.35 21.93
CA ASP A 420 13.22 10.92 21.72
C ASP A 420 13.35 11.51 20.30
N LEU A 421 13.22 12.84 20.21
CA LEU A 421 13.31 13.56 18.93
C LEU A 421 14.68 13.41 18.25
N LYS A 422 15.78 13.34 19.03
CA LYS A 422 17.11 13.19 18.44
C LYS A 422 17.30 11.81 17.85
N LYS A 423 16.81 10.79 18.54
CA LYS A 423 16.82 9.41 18.04
C LYS A 423 15.89 9.25 16.81
N ALA A 424 14.73 9.89 16.83
CA ALA A 424 13.84 9.93 15.66
C ALA A 424 14.56 10.53 14.43
N LEU A 425 15.23 11.69 14.59
CA LEU A 425 16.02 12.30 13.52
C LEU A 425 17.18 11.39 13.07
N GLN A 426 17.89 10.75 14.01
CA GLN A 426 18.94 9.79 13.68
C GLN A 426 18.40 8.61 12.86
N ALA A 427 17.25 8.05 13.24
CA ALA A 427 16.60 6.94 12.53
C ALA A 427 16.19 7.37 11.13
N LEU A 428 15.59 8.55 10.97
CA LEU A 428 15.22 9.13 9.69
C LEU A 428 16.43 9.29 8.75
N VAL A 429 17.50 9.89 9.23
CA VAL A 429 18.74 10.07 8.44
C VAL A 429 19.37 8.74 8.08
N ALA A 430 19.38 7.76 8.99
CA ALA A 430 19.89 6.42 8.72
C ALA A 430 19.07 5.71 7.61
N THR A 431 17.74 5.78 7.70
CA THR A 431 16.83 5.18 6.70
C THR A 431 16.98 5.83 5.33
N ALA A 432 17.06 7.17 5.25
CA ALA A 432 17.25 7.91 4.01
C ALA A 432 18.65 7.75 3.37
N ASN A 433 19.54 7.02 4.01
CA ASN A 433 20.87 6.67 3.50
C ASN A 433 21.11 5.15 3.45
N TYR A 434 20.09 4.35 3.72
CA TYR A 434 20.18 2.89 3.66
C TYR A 434 20.39 2.46 2.21
N PRO A 435 21.40 1.62 1.89
CA PRO A 435 21.84 1.39 0.51
C PRO A 435 20.98 0.32 -0.22
N GLU A 436 19.66 0.47 -0.20
CA GLU A 436 18.70 -0.42 -0.85
C GLU A 436 17.67 0.41 -1.64
N TYR A 437 16.96 -0.24 -2.55
CA TYR A 437 15.84 0.33 -3.32
C TYR A 437 16.18 1.60 -4.11
N GLY A 438 17.43 1.69 -4.61
CA GLY A 438 17.90 2.84 -5.38
C GLY A 438 18.17 4.11 -4.56
N ILE A 439 18.18 4.04 -3.22
CA ILE A 439 18.47 5.21 -2.36
C ILE A 439 19.91 5.70 -2.55
N ASP A 440 20.87 4.80 -2.71
CA ASP A 440 22.27 5.12 -3.03
C ASP A 440 22.37 5.76 -4.43
N ILE A 441 21.66 5.24 -5.42
CA ILE A 441 21.59 5.81 -6.78
C ILE A 441 21.01 7.22 -6.73
N TYR A 442 19.87 7.40 -6.04
CA TYR A 442 19.22 8.70 -5.84
C TYR A 442 20.14 9.73 -5.19
N ARG A 443 20.82 9.33 -4.09
CA ARG A 443 21.77 10.19 -3.37
C ARG A 443 22.95 10.63 -4.24
N ASP A 444 23.52 9.69 -5.02
CA ASP A 444 24.77 9.89 -5.74
C ASP A 444 24.58 10.52 -7.13
N ASN A 445 23.34 10.49 -7.68
CA ASN A 445 22.99 11.02 -9.02
C ASN A 445 21.94 12.12 -9.01
N GLY A 446 21.28 12.38 -7.88
CA GLY A 446 20.15 13.32 -7.78
C GLY A 446 18.86 12.83 -8.41
N LEU A 447 18.77 11.56 -8.76
CA LEU A 447 17.57 10.83 -9.19
C LEU A 447 17.85 9.32 -9.13
N VAL A 448 16.81 8.51 -9.11
CA VAL A 448 16.92 7.09 -9.40
C VAL A 448 17.00 6.93 -10.92
N LEU A 449 17.94 6.11 -11.40
CA LEU A 449 18.18 5.88 -12.84
C LEU A 449 17.38 4.65 -13.29
N GLY A 450 16.54 4.79 -14.32
CA GLY A 450 15.63 3.73 -14.80
C GLY A 450 16.33 2.50 -15.44
N ASP A 451 17.62 2.60 -15.75
CA ASP A 451 18.45 1.48 -16.16
C ASP A 451 19.20 0.80 -14.99
N LYS A 452 18.97 1.25 -13.75
CA LYS A 452 19.60 0.73 -12.54
C LYS A 452 18.59 0.25 -11.49
N GLU A 453 17.43 0.85 -11.44
CA GLU A 453 16.35 0.50 -10.49
C GLU A 453 15.00 0.74 -11.16
N HIS A 454 14.04 -0.14 -10.89
CA HIS A 454 12.65 0.03 -11.36
C HIS A 454 11.89 1.06 -10.50
N GLU A 455 10.71 1.50 -10.98
CA GLU A 455 9.88 2.53 -10.34
C GLU A 455 10.66 3.85 -10.10
N ASP A 456 11.65 4.10 -10.93
CA ASP A 456 12.64 5.17 -10.79
C ASP A 456 12.04 6.56 -10.66
N VAL A 457 10.99 6.87 -11.45
CA VAL A 457 10.29 8.15 -11.36
C VAL A 457 9.56 8.25 -10.02
N SER A 458 8.75 7.26 -9.69
CA SER A 458 8.00 7.25 -8.44
C SER A 458 8.90 7.32 -7.22
N ARG A 459 9.98 6.52 -7.18
CA ARG A 459 10.98 6.52 -6.09
C ARG A 459 11.67 7.87 -5.97
N THR A 460 12.06 8.51 -7.08
CA THR A 460 12.66 9.84 -7.05
C THR A 460 11.74 10.86 -6.41
N LEU A 461 10.45 10.81 -6.73
CA LEU A 461 9.44 11.76 -6.23
C LEU A 461 9.09 11.52 -4.76
N GLU A 462 8.85 10.26 -4.37
CA GLU A 462 8.58 9.90 -2.97
C GLU A 462 9.77 10.27 -2.07
N TYR A 463 11.00 9.91 -2.47
CA TYR A 463 12.21 10.28 -1.71
C TYR A 463 12.38 11.80 -1.57
N ALA A 464 11.98 12.59 -2.58
CA ALA A 464 12.05 14.06 -2.49
C ALA A 464 11.06 14.62 -1.45
N VAL A 465 9.86 14.05 -1.34
CA VAL A 465 8.86 14.40 -0.31
C VAL A 465 9.37 13.99 1.08
N ASP A 466 9.86 12.76 1.20
CA ASP A 466 10.39 12.21 2.45
C ASP A 466 11.58 13.05 2.97
N ASP A 467 12.50 13.45 2.08
CA ASP A 467 13.65 14.30 2.39
C ASP A 467 13.20 15.69 2.89
N TRP A 468 12.18 16.29 2.26
CA TRP A 468 11.61 17.54 2.76
C TRP A 468 11.07 17.38 4.19
N CYS A 469 10.41 16.27 4.47
CA CYS A 469 9.89 15.94 5.79
C CYS A 469 11.02 15.78 6.82
N ILE A 470 12.12 15.12 6.47
CA ILE A 470 13.30 15.01 7.33
C ILE A 470 13.87 16.42 7.66
N ALA A 471 13.91 17.32 6.67
CA ALA A 471 14.35 18.68 6.88
C ALA A 471 13.45 19.43 7.89
N GLN A 472 12.11 19.19 7.88
CA GLN A 472 11.23 19.80 8.90
C GLN A 472 11.52 19.26 10.30
N VAL A 473 11.78 17.97 10.46
CA VAL A 473 12.20 17.38 11.75
C VAL A 473 13.53 17.96 12.21
N ALA A 474 14.51 18.08 11.31
CA ALA A 474 15.81 18.67 11.59
C ALA A 474 15.70 20.13 12.04
N ARG A 475 14.83 20.93 11.41
CA ARG A 475 14.52 22.32 11.81
C ARG A 475 14.01 22.39 13.25
N VAL A 476 13.07 21.53 13.62
CA VAL A 476 12.53 21.46 15.00
C VAL A 476 13.59 20.96 15.99
N ALA A 477 14.42 20.00 15.58
CA ALA A 477 15.55 19.49 16.37
C ALA A 477 16.73 20.48 16.45
N LYS A 478 16.70 21.57 15.68
CA LYS A 478 17.73 22.61 15.58
C LYS A 478 19.07 22.07 15.04
N ASP A 479 19.01 21.22 14.03
CA ASP A 479 20.16 20.73 13.27
C ASP A 479 20.19 21.36 11.86
N PRO A 480 20.83 22.53 11.68
CA PRO A 480 20.81 23.24 10.41
C PRO A 480 21.64 22.55 9.32
N ILE A 481 22.54 21.63 9.66
CA ILE A 481 23.34 20.88 8.68
C ILE A 481 22.45 19.85 8.00
N VAL A 482 21.76 19.04 8.79
CA VAL A 482 20.80 18.05 8.28
C VAL A 482 19.66 18.76 7.54
N GLU A 483 19.11 19.86 8.09
CA GLU A 483 18.07 20.65 7.44
C GLU A 483 18.51 21.08 6.02
N ALA A 484 19.66 21.70 5.86
CA ALA A 484 20.15 22.20 4.58
C ALA A 484 20.42 21.06 3.59
N GLN A 485 20.99 19.94 4.05
CA GLN A 485 21.24 18.77 3.22
C GLN A 485 19.94 18.21 2.63
N PHE A 486 18.93 17.98 3.46
CA PHE A 486 17.69 17.35 3.06
C PHE A 486 16.76 18.31 2.30
N LEU A 487 16.80 19.61 2.56
CA LEU A 487 16.16 20.61 1.67
C LEU A 487 16.74 20.59 0.25
N THR A 488 18.05 20.38 0.10
CA THR A 488 18.67 20.24 -1.23
C THR A 488 18.20 18.96 -1.93
N ARG A 489 18.19 17.83 -1.21
CA ARG A 489 17.74 16.54 -1.76
C ARG A 489 16.27 16.59 -2.16
N SER A 490 15.43 17.28 -1.40
CA SER A 490 14.01 17.45 -1.72
C SER A 490 13.74 18.11 -3.07
N GLN A 491 14.76 18.72 -3.71
CA GLN A 491 14.64 19.32 -5.05
C GLN A 491 15.02 18.36 -6.18
N TYR A 492 15.39 17.12 -5.89
CA TYR A 492 15.82 16.16 -6.92
C TYR A 492 14.70 15.73 -7.88
N TRP A 493 13.43 15.95 -7.52
CA TRP A 493 12.27 15.79 -8.41
C TRP A 493 12.44 16.53 -9.76
N ARG A 494 13.20 17.66 -9.76
CA ARG A 494 13.46 18.46 -10.97
C ARG A 494 14.27 17.72 -12.02
N ASN A 495 14.99 16.65 -11.64
CA ASN A 495 15.78 15.83 -12.55
C ASN A 495 14.95 14.84 -13.36
N VAL A 496 13.71 14.58 -12.96
CA VAL A 496 12.77 13.71 -13.69
C VAL A 496 11.65 14.52 -14.37
N TYR A 497 11.55 15.83 -14.15
CA TYR A 497 10.62 16.69 -14.86
C TYR A 497 11.15 17.02 -16.27
N ASP A 498 10.41 16.59 -17.30
CA ASP A 498 10.74 16.89 -18.70
C ASP A 498 9.98 18.15 -19.17
N PRO A 499 10.65 19.29 -19.34
CA PRO A 499 10.00 20.54 -19.77
C PRO A 499 9.43 20.49 -21.20
N SER A 500 9.79 19.48 -22.00
CA SER A 500 9.28 19.34 -23.37
C SER A 500 7.92 18.66 -23.43
N THR A 501 7.60 17.82 -22.45
CA THR A 501 6.30 17.11 -22.34
C THR A 501 5.43 17.67 -21.22
N GLY A 502 6.04 18.29 -20.21
CA GLY A 502 5.37 18.75 -18.99
C GLY A 502 5.11 17.63 -17.97
N PHE A 503 5.65 16.42 -18.16
CA PHE A 503 5.47 15.27 -17.27
C PHE A 503 6.76 14.91 -16.56
N MET A 504 6.61 14.21 -15.44
CA MET A 504 7.70 13.45 -14.80
C MET A 504 7.98 12.21 -15.65
N ARG A 505 9.17 12.14 -16.27
CA ARG A 505 9.53 11.17 -17.30
C ARG A 505 10.78 10.37 -16.90
N PRO A 506 10.85 9.06 -17.21
CA PRO A 506 12.01 8.24 -16.86
C PRO A 506 13.29 8.69 -17.57
N ARG A 507 14.41 8.54 -16.87
CA ARG A 507 15.78 8.70 -17.42
C ARG A 507 16.44 7.33 -17.55
N VAL A 508 16.60 6.87 -18.79
CA VAL A 508 17.23 5.59 -19.13
C VAL A 508 18.50 5.87 -19.93
N ASN A 509 19.63 5.35 -19.48
CA ASN A 509 20.94 5.58 -20.11
C ASN A 509 21.21 7.10 -20.34
N GLY A 510 20.86 7.94 -19.40
CA GLY A 510 21.04 9.39 -19.44
C GLY A 510 20.16 10.14 -20.44
N MET A 511 19.25 9.46 -21.11
CA MET A 511 18.28 10.01 -22.08
C MET A 511 16.87 9.97 -21.48
N TRP A 512 15.97 10.79 -21.99
CA TRP A 512 14.55 10.62 -21.73
C TRP A 512 14.05 9.33 -22.41
N LEU A 513 13.21 8.56 -21.71
CA LEU A 513 12.58 7.36 -22.28
C LEU A 513 11.76 7.76 -23.53
N ASP A 514 12.02 7.10 -24.66
CA ASP A 514 11.32 7.33 -25.93
C ASP A 514 11.07 5.99 -26.64
N PRO A 515 9.82 5.69 -27.09
CA PRO A 515 8.63 6.52 -27.05
C PRO A 515 8.09 6.75 -25.63
N PHE A 516 7.32 7.80 -25.41
CA PHE A 516 6.70 8.13 -24.12
C PHE A 516 5.20 8.39 -24.30
N ASP A 517 4.39 7.60 -23.60
CA ASP A 517 2.94 7.77 -23.47
C ASP A 517 2.61 8.02 -21.99
N PRO A 518 2.06 9.19 -21.61
CA PRO A 518 1.78 9.49 -20.22
C PRO A 518 0.66 8.62 -19.61
N THR A 519 -0.11 7.90 -20.42
CA THR A 519 -1.16 6.96 -19.97
C THR A 519 -0.64 5.53 -19.76
N GLU A 520 0.62 5.28 -20.12
CA GLU A 520 1.19 3.93 -20.04
C GLU A 520 1.50 3.55 -18.59
N VAL A 521 0.92 2.45 -18.14
CA VAL A 521 1.25 1.77 -16.88
C VAL A 521 2.43 0.84 -17.13
N ASN A 522 3.59 1.20 -16.61
CA ASN A 522 4.85 0.48 -16.85
C ASN A 522 5.70 0.35 -15.60
N SER A 523 6.94 -0.13 -15.71
CA SER A 523 7.84 -0.40 -14.58
C SER A 523 8.51 0.85 -13.99
N HIS A 524 8.26 2.04 -14.52
CA HIS A 524 8.84 3.29 -14.05
C HIS A 524 7.97 4.02 -13.01
N TYR A 525 6.68 3.62 -12.90
CA TYR A 525 5.70 4.20 -11.97
C TYR A 525 5.10 3.10 -11.11
N THR A 526 5.03 3.35 -9.81
CA THR A 526 4.43 2.43 -8.83
C THR A 526 2.91 2.49 -8.96
N GLU A 527 2.29 1.38 -9.40
CA GLU A 527 0.83 1.22 -9.49
C GLU A 527 0.10 2.39 -10.17
N ALA A 528 0.76 3.04 -11.12
CA ALA A 528 0.31 4.29 -11.71
C ALA A 528 0.92 4.49 -13.11
N ASN A 529 0.66 5.67 -13.66
CA ASN A 529 1.32 6.19 -14.85
C ASN A 529 1.83 7.64 -14.62
N ALA A 530 2.33 8.29 -15.66
CA ALA A 530 2.88 9.63 -15.54
C ALA A 530 1.86 10.68 -15.09
N TRP A 531 0.57 10.50 -15.37
CA TRP A 531 -0.46 11.44 -14.96
C TRP A 531 -0.54 11.60 -13.44
N GLN A 532 -0.63 10.51 -12.69
CA GLN A 532 -0.76 10.57 -11.24
C GLN A 532 0.53 11.06 -10.59
N TYR A 533 1.68 10.47 -10.97
CA TYR A 533 2.93 10.82 -10.32
C TYR A 533 3.49 12.20 -10.68
N SER A 534 3.11 12.80 -11.82
CA SER A 534 3.59 14.14 -12.15
C SER A 534 3.12 15.23 -11.20
N PHE A 535 2.11 14.97 -10.38
CA PHE A 535 1.65 15.87 -9.33
C PHE A 535 2.22 15.55 -7.93
N HIS A 536 3.09 14.53 -7.83
CA HIS A 536 3.65 14.10 -6.55
C HIS A 536 4.82 14.99 -6.10
N VAL A 537 4.55 16.30 -5.98
CA VAL A 537 5.48 17.36 -5.53
C VAL A 537 4.77 18.26 -4.52
N GLN A 538 3.98 17.66 -3.62
CA GLN A 538 3.18 18.38 -2.63
C GLN A 538 4.00 19.23 -1.66
N HIS A 539 5.28 18.95 -1.47
CA HIS A 539 6.21 19.72 -0.64
C HIS A 539 6.75 20.99 -1.34
N ASP A 540 6.61 21.09 -2.67
CA ASP A 540 7.09 22.23 -3.49
C ASP A 540 6.12 22.54 -4.65
N VAL A 541 4.83 22.70 -4.33
CA VAL A 541 3.79 22.98 -5.32
C VAL A 541 4.11 24.26 -6.10
N SER A 542 4.65 25.29 -5.42
CA SER A 542 5.06 26.52 -6.10
C SER A 542 6.16 26.26 -7.13
N GLY A 543 7.12 25.39 -6.82
CA GLY A 543 8.17 24.98 -7.75
C GLY A 543 7.64 24.22 -8.96
N LEU A 544 6.59 23.38 -8.76
CA LEU A 544 5.92 22.65 -9.85
C LEU A 544 5.13 23.63 -10.74
N VAL A 545 4.40 24.58 -10.16
CA VAL A 545 3.68 25.64 -10.87
C VAL A 545 4.64 26.47 -11.74
N ASP A 546 5.78 26.86 -11.18
CA ASP A 546 6.82 27.58 -11.93
C ASP A 546 7.41 26.74 -13.06
N ALA A 547 7.66 25.45 -12.83
CA ALA A 547 8.21 24.52 -13.82
C ALA A 547 7.26 24.30 -15.01
N CYS A 548 5.94 24.21 -14.76
CA CYS A 548 4.94 24.07 -15.83
C CYS A 548 4.63 25.40 -16.55
N GLY A 549 5.10 26.53 -16.04
CA GLY A 549 4.95 27.85 -16.68
C GLY A 549 3.87 28.76 -16.09
N GLY A 550 3.43 28.49 -14.87
CA GLY A 550 2.56 29.35 -14.07
C GLY A 550 1.14 28.83 -13.86
N ASP A 551 0.37 29.58 -13.05
CA ASP A 551 -0.98 29.20 -12.58
C ASP A 551 -1.92 28.72 -13.70
N GLY A 552 -1.96 29.42 -14.84
CA GLY A 552 -2.89 29.09 -15.92
C GLY A 552 -2.57 27.79 -16.65
N LEU A 553 -1.30 27.43 -16.81
CA LEU A 553 -0.90 26.15 -17.40
C LEU A 553 -1.10 25.00 -16.38
N MET A 554 -0.83 25.25 -15.12
CA MET A 554 -1.13 24.27 -14.05
C MET A 554 -2.63 24.00 -13.93
N GLU A 555 -3.48 25.05 -14.06
CA GLU A 555 -4.94 24.91 -14.09
C GLU A 555 -5.40 24.05 -15.28
N GLN A 556 -4.86 24.31 -16.47
CA GLN A 556 -5.17 23.52 -17.67
C GLN A 556 -4.74 22.06 -17.48
N TRP A 557 -3.56 21.81 -16.96
CA TRP A 557 -3.04 20.45 -16.75
C TRP A 557 -3.88 19.66 -15.75
N LEU A 558 -4.30 20.29 -14.65
CA LEU A 558 -5.24 19.68 -13.69
C LEU A 558 -6.62 19.41 -14.32
N ASP A 559 -7.14 20.35 -15.15
CA ASP A 559 -8.41 20.14 -15.86
C ASP A 559 -8.30 18.97 -16.86
N GLU A 560 -7.18 18.83 -17.55
CA GLU A 560 -6.90 17.72 -18.47
C GLU A 560 -6.85 16.38 -17.73
N LEU A 561 -6.21 16.29 -16.56
CA LEU A 561 -6.19 15.08 -15.72
C LEU A 561 -7.62 14.55 -15.47
N PHE A 562 -8.55 15.43 -15.08
CA PHE A 562 -9.92 15.06 -14.72
C PHE A 562 -10.87 14.87 -15.92
N THR A 563 -10.45 15.23 -17.13
CA THR A 563 -11.33 15.23 -18.33
C THR A 563 -10.85 14.34 -19.46
N THR A 564 -9.59 13.91 -19.45
CA THR A 564 -9.06 13.00 -20.47
C THR A 564 -9.68 11.60 -20.33
N SER A 565 -9.45 10.71 -21.29
CA SER A 565 -9.95 9.32 -21.23
C SER A 565 -9.38 8.59 -20.03
N SER A 566 -10.20 7.76 -19.38
CA SER A 566 -9.76 6.84 -18.32
C SER A 566 -9.10 5.56 -18.86
N GLN A 567 -8.94 5.42 -20.18
CA GLN A 567 -8.20 4.31 -20.76
C GLN A 567 -6.71 4.48 -20.52
N THR A 568 -6.08 3.40 -20.09
CA THR A 568 -4.63 3.30 -19.89
C THR A 568 -3.99 2.47 -20.99
N ALA A 569 -2.74 2.75 -21.30
CA ALA A 569 -1.88 1.89 -22.10
C ALA A 569 -0.99 1.04 -21.15
N GLY A 570 -0.27 0.09 -21.71
CA GLY A 570 0.66 -0.76 -20.97
C GLY A 570 -0.01 -1.94 -20.27
N ARG A 571 0.40 -2.23 -19.03
CA ARG A 571 -0.14 -3.37 -18.26
C ARG A 571 -1.44 -3.00 -17.53
N ASP A 572 -2.26 -4.01 -17.28
CA ASP A 572 -3.36 -3.88 -16.34
C ASP A 572 -2.81 -3.74 -14.91
N GLN A 573 -3.42 -2.85 -14.12
CA GLN A 573 -3.07 -2.61 -12.72
C GLN A 573 -4.34 -2.64 -11.88
N ALA A 574 -4.43 -3.61 -10.97
CA ALA A 574 -5.64 -3.86 -10.18
C ALA A 574 -5.99 -2.71 -9.23
N ASP A 575 -4.98 -1.97 -8.75
CA ASP A 575 -5.16 -0.85 -7.82
C ASP A 575 -5.69 0.41 -8.50
N MET A 576 -5.58 0.53 -9.83
CA MET A 576 -6.07 1.69 -10.58
C MET A 576 -7.59 1.66 -10.78
N THR A 577 -8.33 1.92 -9.72
CA THR A 577 -9.80 1.92 -9.67
C THR A 577 -10.36 3.30 -9.32
N GLY A 578 -11.68 3.50 -9.45
CA GLY A 578 -12.32 4.79 -9.12
C GLY A 578 -11.81 5.96 -9.98
N MET A 579 -11.67 5.75 -11.29
CA MET A 579 -11.07 6.73 -12.19
C MET A 579 -12.05 7.84 -12.60
N ILE A 580 -11.56 9.08 -12.56
CA ILE A 580 -12.20 10.27 -13.12
C ILE A 580 -11.18 10.93 -14.08
N GLY A 581 -11.29 10.67 -15.38
CA GLY A 581 -10.19 10.94 -16.31
C GLY A 581 -8.99 10.05 -15.97
N GLN A 582 -7.82 10.64 -15.77
CA GLN A 582 -6.62 9.95 -15.28
C GLN A 582 -6.38 10.14 -13.76
N TYR A 583 -7.31 10.79 -13.04
CA TYR A 583 -7.35 10.78 -11.60
C TYR A 583 -7.81 9.41 -11.10
N VAL A 584 -7.16 8.84 -10.09
CA VAL A 584 -7.42 7.49 -9.56
C VAL A 584 -7.67 7.58 -8.06
N GLN A 585 -8.94 7.54 -7.62
CA GLN A 585 -9.25 7.58 -6.18
C GLN A 585 -8.86 6.29 -5.46
N GLY A 586 -8.94 5.15 -6.14
CA GLY A 586 -8.63 3.84 -5.57
C GLY A 586 -7.14 3.63 -5.29
N ASN A 587 -6.26 4.60 -5.64
CA ASN A 587 -4.83 4.51 -5.34
C ASN A 587 -4.27 5.86 -4.84
N GLU A 588 -3.36 5.82 -3.89
CA GLU A 588 -2.91 6.91 -3.03
C GLU A 588 -2.18 8.06 -3.74
N PRO A 589 -1.39 7.86 -4.81
CA PRO A 589 -0.72 8.96 -5.50
C PRO A 589 -1.65 10.10 -5.94
N SER A 590 -2.94 9.81 -6.12
CA SER A 590 -3.94 10.81 -6.54
C SER A 590 -4.57 11.60 -5.40
N HIS A 591 -4.55 11.12 -4.16
CA HIS A 591 -5.39 11.60 -3.05
C HIS A 591 -5.29 13.11 -2.76
N HIS A 592 -4.15 13.75 -3.02
CA HIS A 592 -3.94 15.19 -2.80
C HIS A 592 -4.28 16.06 -4.02
N ILE A 593 -4.37 15.47 -5.24
CA ILE A 593 -4.36 16.23 -6.49
C ILE A 593 -5.56 17.19 -6.62
N ALA A 594 -6.76 16.76 -6.19
CA ALA A 594 -7.97 17.59 -6.27
C ALA A 594 -7.86 18.91 -5.46
N TYR A 595 -6.94 18.98 -4.50
CA TYR A 595 -6.70 20.16 -3.66
C TYR A 595 -5.64 21.12 -4.23
N LEU A 596 -4.91 20.72 -5.29
CA LEU A 596 -3.88 21.57 -5.89
C LEU A 596 -4.43 22.85 -6.53
N TYR A 597 -5.72 22.87 -6.89
CA TYR A 597 -6.38 24.08 -7.38
C TYR A 597 -6.38 25.24 -6.37
N ASP A 598 -6.30 24.95 -5.06
CA ASP A 598 -6.21 25.98 -4.02
C ASP A 598 -4.89 26.77 -4.09
N TYR A 599 -3.81 26.09 -4.48
CA TYR A 599 -2.47 26.68 -4.58
C TYR A 599 -2.32 27.65 -5.78
N ILE A 600 -3.18 27.50 -6.78
CA ILE A 600 -3.21 28.38 -7.97
C ILE A 600 -4.37 29.38 -7.96
N GLY A 601 -5.11 29.47 -6.84
CA GLY A 601 -6.15 30.49 -6.63
C GLY A 601 -7.48 30.24 -7.30
N VAL A 602 -7.82 28.98 -7.56
CA VAL A 602 -9.13 28.55 -8.10
C VAL A 602 -9.81 27.49 -7.21
N PRO A 603 -9.94 27.74 -5.88
CA PRO A 603 -10.43 26.76 -4.92
C PRO A 603 -11.86 26.26 -5.19
N TRP A 604 -12.67 27.01 -5.96
CA TRP A 604 -13.97 26.51 -6.38
C TRP A 604 -13.89 25.24 -7.23
N LYS A 605 -12.79 24.99 -7.93
CA LYS A 605 -12.54 23.73 -8.66
C LYS A 605 -12.23 22.60 -7.69
N THR A 606 -11.43 22.82 -6.65
CA THR A 606 -11.27 21.89 -5.53
C THR A 606 -12.63 21.47 -4.96
N GLN A 607 -13.48 22.45 -4.62
CA GLN A 607 -14.80 22.22 -4.04
C GLN A 607 -15.68 21.35 -4.96
N ARG A 608 -15.64 21.60 -6.26
CA ARG A 608 -16.35 20.82 -7.27
C ARG A 608 -15.86 19.38 -7.34
N MET A 609 -14.53 19.18 -7.41
CA MET A 609 -13.94 17.87 -7.63
C MET A 609 -14.02 16.99 -6.38
N VAL A 610 -13.71 17.53 -5.21
CA VAL A 610 -13.81 16.80 -3.93
C VAL A 610 -15.25 16.33 -3.68
N ARG A 611 -16.26 17.18 -3.92
CA ARG A 611 -17.66 16.76 -3.81
C ARG A 611 -18.04 15.72 -4.84
N ARG A 612 -17.54 15.83 -6.07
CA ARG A 612 -17.74 14.82 -7.10
C ARG A 612 -17.16 13.46 -6.70
N ILE A 613 -15.95 13.43 -6.18
CA ILE A 613 -15.30 12.20 -5.71
C ILE A 613 -16.10 11.56 -4.57
N MET A 614 -16.51 12.35 -3.55
CA MET A 614 -17.32 11.84 -2.45
C MET A 614 -18.69 11.32 -2.91
N ASP A 615 -19.35 12.03 -3.84
CA ASP A 615 -20.70 11.70 -4.31
C ASP A 615 -20.71 10.48 -5.27
N GLU A 616 -19.65 10.28 -6.09
CA GLU A 616 -19.62 9.24 -7.14
C GLU A 616 -18.90 7.95 -6.71
N LEU A 617 -17.94 8.02 -5.78
CA LEU A 617 -17.02 6.92 -5.47
C LEU A 617 -17.15 6.34 -4.06
N PHE A 618 -18.11 6.86 -3.25
CA PHE A 618 -18.40 6.35 -1.91
C PHE A 618 -19.90 6.12 -1.75
N SER A 619 -20.29 5.02 -1.13
CA SER A 619 -21.69 4.71 -0.84
C SER A 619 -21.86 3.95 0.49
N ALA A 620 -23.11 3.81 0.97
CA ALA A 620 -23.41 3.04 2.17
C ALA A 620 -23.69 1.55 1.90
N GLN A 621 -23.31 1.06 0.70
CA GLN A 621 -23.49 -0.33 0.27
C GLN A 621 -22.20 -1.16 0.52
N PRO A 622 -22.22 -2.48 0.44
CA PRO A 622 -21.02 -3.32 0.56
C PRO A 622 -19.91 -2.97 -0.44
N ASP A 623 -20.25 -2.58 -1.67
CA ASP A 623 -19.35 -2.08 -2.72
C ASP A 623 -19.06 -0.57 -2.58
N GLY A 624 -19.24 0.00 -1.41
CA GLY A 624 -19.19 1.44 -1.16
C GLY A 624 -17.81 2.07 -1.13
N LEU A 625 -16.75 1.33 -1.44
CA LEU A 625 -15.39 1.82 -1.64
C LEU A 625 -14.92 1.45 -3.05
N CYS A 626 -14.31 2.39 -3.73
CA CYS A 626 -13.92 2.21 -5.13
C CYS A 626 -12.60 1.46 -5.35
N GLY A 627 -11.88 1.10 -4.30
CA GLY A 627 -10.60 0.39 -4.30
C GLY A 627 -10.18 0.02 -2.90
N ASN A 628 -8.93 -0.42 -2.74
CA ASN A 628 -8.35 -0.80 -1.45
C ASN A 628 -8.63 0.26 -0.38
N GLU A 629 -9.04 -0.18 0.79
CA GLU A 629 -9.28 0.72 1.94
C GLU A 629 -7.93 1.18 2.56
N ASP A 630 -6.90 0.33 2.44
CA ASP A 630 -5.51 0.53 2.82
C ASP A 630 -5.31 1.02 4.24
N CYS A 631 -5.69 0.13 5.17
CA CYS A 631 -5.44 0.30 6.61
C CYS A 631 -5.94 1.63 7.18
N GLY A 632 -7.04 2.15 6.64
CA GLY A 632 -7.66 3.38 7.09
C GLY A 632 -7.41 4.61 6.22
N GLN A 633 -6.57 4.53 5.18
CA GLN A 633 -6.21 5.70 4.38
C GLN A 633 -7.36 6.20 3.49
N MET A 634 -8.02 5.32 2.74
CA MET A 634 -9.19 5.68 1.92
C MET A 634 -10.31 6.28 2.79
N SER A 635 -10.53 5.68 3.94
CA SER A 635 -11.52 6.13 4.93
C SER A 635 -11.13 7.49 5.54
N ALA A 636 -9.87 7.71 5.91
CA ALA A 636 -9.39 8.99 6.42
C ALA A 636 -9.49 10.11 5.38
N TRP A 637 -9.28 9.81 4.09
CA TRP A 637 -9.52 10.74 3.00
C TRP A 637 -10.97 11.24 3.00
N TYR A 638 -11.93 10.29 3.10
CA TYR A 638 -13.34 10.65 3.16
C TYR A 638 -13.67 11.49 4.42
N VAL A 639 -13.17 11.08 5.59
CA VAL A 639 -13.40 11.80 6.86
C VAL A 639 -12.92 13.25 6.77
N MET A 640 -11.67 13.48 6.35
CA MET A 640 -11.09 14.82 6.28
C MET A 640 -11.76 15.67 5.18
N SER A 641 -12.02 15.08 4.02
CA SER A 641 -12.72 15.76 2.91
C SER A 641 -14.15 16.16 3.29
N ALA A 642 -14.89 15.31 4.00
CA ALA A 642 -16.24 15.59 4.48
C ALA A 642 -16.27 16.69 5.56
N LEU A 643 -15.21 16.81 6.35
CA LEU A 643 -15.02 17.91 7.30
C LEU A 643 -14.72 19.25 6.59
N GLY A 644 -14.27 19.21 5.32
CA GLY A 644 -14.05 20.37 4.48
C GLY A 644 -12.63 20.93 4.48
N PHE A 645 -11.63 20.17 4.93
CA PHE A 645 -10.21 20.55 4.86
C PHE A 645 -9.31 19.31 4.74
N PHE A 646 -8.13 19.46 4.16
CA PHE A 646 -7.28 18.32 3.79
C PHE A 646 -5.77 18.62 3.96
N PRO A 647 -4.97 17.66 4.49
CA PRO A 647 -3.52 17.80 4.67
C PRO A 647 -2.75 17.47 3.36
N VAL A 648 -2.69 18.40 2.41
CA VAL A 648 -1.99 18.19 1.12
C VAL A 648 -0.51 17.84 1.33
N THR A 649 0.12 18.47 2.30
CA THR A 649 1.55 18.30 2.59
C THR A 649 1.74 17.88 4.04
N PRO A 650 1.76 16.58 4.38
CA PRO A 650 2.14 16.12 5.71
C PRO A 650 3.52 16.66 6.11
N GLY A 651 3.67 17.11 7.36
CA GLY A 651 4.83 17.88 7.79
C GLY A 651 4.67 19.41 7.65
N SER A 652 3.54 19.88 7.10
CA SER A 652 3.12 21.29 7.12
C SER A 652 2.07 21.54 8.23
N ASP A 653 1.96 22.79 8.66
CA ASP A 653 0.89 23.23 9.58
C ASP A 653 -0.40 23.64 8.86
N GLN A 654 -0.47 23.54 7.52
CA GLN A 654 -1.57 24.00 6.70
C GLN A 654 -2.46 22.84 6.22
N TYR A 655 -3.76 23.12 6.14
CA TYR A 655 -4.77 22.26 5.53
C TYR A 655 -5.51 23.05 4.45
N ALA A 656 -5.52 22.56 3.22
CA ALA A 656 -6.26 23.17 2.11
C ALA A 656 -7.78 23.03 2.35
N ILE A 657 -8.57 24.01 1.91
CA ILE A 657 -10.02 24.04 2.08
C ILE A 657 -10.71 23.29 0.94
N GLY A 658 -11.46 22.23 1.30
CA GLY A 658 -12.38 21.54 0.39
C GLY A 658 -13.79 22.13 0.42
N SER A 659 -14.79 21.25 0.45
CA SER A 659 -16.22 21.62 0.54
C SER A 659 -16.89 20.82 1.66
N PRO A 660 -17.24 21.45 2.80
CA PRO A 660 -17.87 20.74 3.92
C PRO A 660 -19.15 20.00 3.50
N LEU A 661 -19.22 18.72 3.87
CA LEU A 661 -20.37 17.87 3.56
C LEU A 661 -21.50 18.03 4.58
N PHE A 662 -21.15 18.31 5.84
CA PHE A 662 -22.08 18.38 6.95
C PHE A 662 -22.47 19.81 7.30
N ARG A 663 -23.71 20.00 7.78
CA ARG A 663 -24.22 21.29 8.25
C ARG A 663 -23.49 21.79 9.49
N ASN A 664 -23.06 20.87 10.32
CA ASN A 664 -22.25 21.12 11.51
C ASN A 664 -21.32 19.92 11.73
N ALA A 665 -20.06 20.21 12.03
CA ALA A 665 -19.08 19.23 12.50
C ALA A 665 -18.31 19.82 13.68
N VAL A 666 -18.11 19.02 14.72
CA VAL A 666 -17.36 19.40 15.92
C VAL A 666 -16.31 18.34 16.18
N ILE A 667 -15.04 18.74 16.27
CA ILE A 667 -13.94 17.86 16.66
C ILE A 667 -13.62 18.17 18.14
N HIS A 668 -13.78 17.18 19.00
CA HIS A 668 -13.45 17.25 20.42
C HIS A 668 -11.99 16.87 20.64
N LEU A 669 -11.15 17.86 20.92
CA LEU A 669 -9.71 17.70 21.03
C LEU A 669 -9.29 17.18 22.41
N GLU A 670 -8.19 16.45 22.47
CA GLU A 670 -7.64 15.92 23.73
C GLU A 670 -7.19 17.01 24.72
N ASN A 671 -6.94 18.24 24.26
CA ASN A 671 -6.68 19.40 25.11
C ASN A 671 -7.95 20.02 25.73
N GLY A 672 -9.13 19.50 25.40
CA GLY A 672 -10.44 19.94 25.89
C GLY A 672 -11.09 21.06 25.08
N ASN A 673 -10.48 21.52 24.00
CA ASN A 673 -11.09 22.48 23.08
C ASN A 673 -11.99 21.78 22.05
N ASP A 674 -12.95 22.51 21.50
CA ASP A 674 -13.81 22.06 20.42
C ASP A 674 -13.51 22.86 19.15
N PHE A 675 -13.02 22.20 18.10
CA PHE A 675 -12.92 22.81 16.78
C PHE A 675 -14.21 22.60 16.01
N THR A 676 -14.78 23.67 15.45
CA THR A 676 -16.12 23.62 14.84
C THR A 676 -16.11 24.10 13.39
N VAL A 677 -16.69 23.29 12.50
CA VAL A 677 -17.02 23.64 11.11
C VAL A 677 -18.52 23.71 10.94
N ARG A 678 -19.05 24.86 10.53
CA ARG A 678 -20.49 25.10 10.28
C ARG A 678 -20.71 25.48 8.83
N ALA A 679 -21.52 24.69 8.12
CA ALA A 679 -21.95 24.95 6.76
C ALA A 679 -23.47 24.76 6.63
N PRO A 680 -24.31 25.62 7.26
CA PRO A 680 -25.75 25.38 7.47
C PRO A 680 -26.53 25.26 6.16
N ARG A 681 -26.00 25.72 5.04
CA ARG A 681 -26.64 25.67 3.72
C ARG A 681 -26.01 24.63 2.78
N THR A 682 -25.05 23.82 3.25
CA THR A 682 -24.46 22.78 2.40
C THR A 682 -25.51 21.78 1.93
N SER A 683 -25.41 21.35 0.69
CA SER A 683 -26.31 20.36 0.07
C SER A 683 -25.63 19.77 -1.17
N SER A 684 -26.29 18.87 -1.90
CA SER A 684 -25.81 18.35 -3.20
C SER A 684 -25.61 19.45 -4.25
N THR A 685 -26.33 20.57 -4.16
CA THR A 685 -26.20 21.72 -5.07
C THR A 685 -25.34 22.84 -4.48
N ASN A 686 -25.57 23.21 -3.22
CA ASN A 686 -24.80 24.26 -2.53
C ASN A 686 -23.47 23.69 -2.04
N ARG A 687 -22.53 23.53 -2.95
CA ARG A 687 -21.19 22.95 -2.74
C ARG A 687 -20.05 23.97 -2.79
N TYR A 688 -20.32 25.21 -3.22
CA TYR A 688 -19.31 26.24 -3.39
C TYR A 688 -19.31 27.21 -2.22
N ILE A 689 -18.11 27.62 -1.80
CA ILE A 689 -17.92 28.59 -0.73
C ILE A 689 -18.05 30.00 -1.30
N ASN A 690 -19.09 30.71 -0.88
CA ASN A 690 -19.27 32.12 -1.22
C ASN A 690 -18.40 33.02 -0.31
N HIS A 691 -18.42 32.75 1.01
CA HIS A 691 -17.60 33.46 2.00
C HIS A 691 -17.34 32.55 3.21
N MET A 692 -16.30 32.89 3.96
CA MET A 692 -15.96 32.16 5.19
C MET A 692 -15.72 33.14 6.34
N MET A 693 -16.04 32.71 7.55
CA MET A 693 -15.80 33.46 8.79
C MET A 693 -15.09 32.57 9.81
N ARG A 694 -14.14 33.17 10.57
CA ARG A 694 -13.53 32.57 11.76
C ARG A 694 -13.94 33.38 12.98
N ASP A 695 -14.62 32.76 13.94
CA ASP A 695 -15.13 33.38 15.18
C ASP A 695 -15.91 34.69 14.91
N GLY A 696 -16.77 34.67 13.90
CA GLY A 696 -17.57 35.83 13.49
C GLY A 696 -16.84 36.94 12.74
N LYS A 697 -15.53 36.75 12.39
CA LYS A 697 -14.75 37.68 11.57
C LYS A 697 -14.54 37.11 10.16
N PRO A 698 -14.54 37.95 9.12
CA PRO A 698 -14.28 37.48 7.76
C PRO A 698 -12.92 36.76 7.67
N TYR A 699 -12.92 35.64 6.96
CA TYR A 699 -11.73 34.84 6.68
C TYR A 699 -11.68 34.52 5.18
N THR A 700 -10.59 34.91 4.51
CA THR A 700 -10.52 34.88 3.04
C THR A 700 -9.51 33.89 2.48
N LYS A 701 -8.81 33.17 3.36
CA LYS A 701 -7.81 32.19 2.94
C LYS A 701 -8.44 30.88 2.49
N ALA A 702 -7.87 30.23 1.47
CA ALA A 702 -8.23 28.88 1.03
C ALA A 702 -7.53 27.78 1.85
N TYR A 703 -7.06 28.08 3.05
CA TYR A 703 -6.47 27.12 3.99
C TYR A 703 -6.72 27.51 5.43
N ILE A 704 -6.64 26.53 6.33
CA ILE A 704 -6.55 26.74 7.77
C ILE A 704 -5.23 26.22 8.30
N ARG A 705 -4.83 26.63 9.52
CA ARG A 705 -3.62 26.15 10.17
C ARG A 705 -3.96 25.14 11.26
N PHE A 706 -3.01 24.29 11.59
CA PHE A 706 -3.14 23.40 12.74
C PHE A 706 -3.45 24.16 14.05
N SER A 707 -2.85 25.33 14.25
CA SER A 707 -3.17 26.19 15.40
C SER A 707 -4.65 26.64 15.43
N ASP A 708 -5.30 26.85 14.29
CA ASP A 708 -6.73 27.16 14.26
C ASP A 708 -7.57 25.98 14.79
N ILE A 709 -7.12 24.76 14.55
CA ILE A 709 -7.76 23.54 15.08
C ILE A 709 -7.44 23.42 16.58
N GLU A 710 -6.17 23.46 16.96
CA GLU A 710 -5.70 23.26 18.35
C GLU A 710 -6.28 24.27 19.33
N ASP A 711 -6.45 25.54 18.90
CA ASP A 711 -7.06 26.61 19.69
C ASP A 711 -8.59 26.52 19.76
N GLY A 712 -9.23 25.62 18.97
CA GLY A 712 -10.67 25.37 19.01
C GLY A 712 -11.50 26.46 18.34
N HIS A 713 -11.02 27.04 17.23
CA HIS A 713 -11.77 28.07 16.50
C HIS A 713 -13.04 27.52 15.83
N THR A 714 -14.02 28.41 15.60
CA THR A 714 -15.22 28.11 14.82
C THR A 714 -15.15 28.72 13.44
N PHE A 715 -15.22 27.88 12.41
CA PHE A 715 -15.34 28.31 11.02
C PHE A 715 -16.79 28.17 10.53
N VAL A 716 -17.29 29.23 9.89
CA VAL A 716 -18.62 29.24 9.27
C VAL A 716 -18.48 29.47 7.78
N PHE A 717 -18.99 28.52 7.00
CA PHE A 717 -18.96 28.51 5.54
C PHE A 717 -20.32 28.93 5.00
N GLY A 718 -20.35 30.03 4.26
CA GLY A 718 -21.49 30.45 3.46
C GLY A 718 -21.51 29.72 2.14
N MET A 719 -22.31 28.65 2.06
CA MET A 719 -22.39 27.78 0.89
C MET A 719 -23.39 28.28 -0.14
N ASP A 720 -23.08 28.11 -1.44
CA ASP A 720 -23.90 28.53 -2.57
C ASP A 720 -23.87 27.46 -3.69
N GLU A 721 -24.82 27.52 -4.62
CA GLU A 721 -24.85 26.69 -5.83
C GLU A 721 -23.93 27.20 -6.95
N THR A 722 -23.54 28.47 -6.88
CA THR A 722 -22.71 29.16 -7.88
C THR A 722 -21.26 29.28 -7.41
N PRO A 723 -20.26 28.91 -8.25
CA PRO A 723 -18.84 29.12 -7.91
C PRO A 723 -18.53 30.59 -7.60
N ASN A 724 -17.70 30.82 -6.58
CA ASN A 724 -17.14 32.14 -6.30
C ASN A 724 -15.64 32.19 -6.69
N PRO A 725 -15.30 32.79 -7.86
CA PRO A 725 -13.91 32.82 -8.30
C PRO A 725 -13.02 33.80 -7.49
N GLU A 726 -13.62 34.66 -6.67
CA GLU A 726 -12.85 35.63 -5.85
C GLU A 726 -12.40 35.05 -4.50
N PHE A 727 -13.04 33.97 -4.02
CA PHE A 727 -12.67 33.35 -2.75
C PHE A 727 -11.31 32.64 -2.89
N GLY A 728 -10.33 32.99 -2.05
CA GLY A 728 -9.01 32.36 -2.03
C GLY A 728 -8.13 32.66 -3.26
N ALA A 729 -8.56 33.55 -4.17
CA ALA A 729 -7.90 33.79 -5.44
C ALA A 729 -6.56 34.52 -5.32
N GLN A 730 -6.43 35.44 -4.36
CA GLN A 730 -5.24 36.25 -4.22
C GLN A 730 -4.03 35.44 -3.70
N PRO A 731 -2.79 35.68 -4.14
CA PRO A 731 -1.61 34.92 -3.68
C PRO A 731 -1.45 34.84 -2.14
N SER A 732 -1.82 35.90 -1.42
CA SER A 732 -1.76 35.91 0.06
C SER A 732 -2.85 35.09 0.75
N GLN A 733 -3.84 34.61 -0.01
CA GLN A 733 -4.97 33.81 0.47
C GLN A 733 -4.80 32.32 0.19
N ARG A 734 -3.84 31.95 -0.65
CA ARG A 734 -3.58 30.56 -1.07
C ARG A 734 -2.75 29.82 -0.01
N PRO A 735 -2.87 28.51 0.11
CA PRO A 735 -1.90 27.71 0.85
C PRO A 735 -0.51 27.86 0.23
N VAL A 736 0.53 27.67 1.03
CA VAL A 736 1.92 27.81 0.60
C VAL A 736 2.64 26.47 0.75
N SER A 737 3.22 26.01 -0.35
CA SER A 737 4.15 24.89 -0.39
C SER A 737 5.27 25.28 -1.35
N ALA A 738 6.43 25.62 -0.79
CA ALA A 738 7.58 26.11 -1.57
C ALA A 738 8.89 25.76 -0.86
N VAL A 739 9.90 25.43 -1.65
CA VAL A 739 11.27 25.20 -1.18
C VAL A 739 12.17 26.27 -1.81
N GLU A 740 12.85 27.05 -0.96
CA GLU A 740 13.74 28.14 -1.42
C GLU A 740 15.05 27.63 -2.05
N GLN A 741 15.54 26.44 -1.61
CA GLN A 741 16.71 25.82 -2.19
C GLN A 741 16.45 25.44 -3.64
N THR A 742 17.45 25.71 -4.49
CA THR A 742 17.44 25.29 -5.89
C THR A 742 18.68 24.47 -6.19
N ILE A 743 18.52 23.49 -7.07
CA ILE A 743 19.63 22.69 -7.64
C ILE A 743 19.90 23.10 -9.07
N VAL A 744 21.08 22.75 -9.58
CA VAL A 744 21.35 22.74 -11.01
C VAL A 744 20.86 21.41 -11.56
N VAL A 745 19.86 21.42 -12.44
CA VAL A 745 19.25 20.21 -13.02
C VAL A 745 20.29 19.48 -13.89
N ASN A 746 20.28 18.16 -13.81
CA ASN A 746 21.20 17.33 -14.57
C ASN A 746 20.98 17.51 -16.10
N PRO A 747 22.05 17.58 -16.90
CA PRO A 747 21.90 17.55 -18.35
C PRO A 747 21.40 16.17 -18.81
N TRP A 748 20.88 16.14 -20.04
CA TRP A 748 20.48 14.88 -20.67
C TRP A 748 21.02 14.77 -22.09
N PHE A 749 21.13 13.55 -22.58
CA PHE A 749 21.59 13.27 -23.90
C PHE A 749 20.42 13.05 -24.85
N LYS A 750 20.61 13.47 -26.11
CA LYS A 750 19.68 13.22 -27.20
C LYS A 750 20.43 12.53 -28.30
N VAL A 751 20.09 11.26 -28.47
CA VAL A 751 20.71 10.34 -29.44
C VAL A 751 19.60 9.50 -30.05
N ALA A 752 19.68 9.19 -31.33
CA ALA A 752 18.64 8.45 -32.05
C ALA A 752 18.47 7.01 -31.53
N SER A 753 19.56 6.38 -31.10
CA SER A 753 19.59 5.06 -30.48
C SER A 753 20.88 4.90 -29.69
N PRO A 754 20.90 4.15 -28.58
CA PRO A 754 22.13 3.78 -27.88
C PRO A 754 23.03 2.86 -28.72
N THR A 755 22.50 2.19 -29.75
CA THR A 755 23.23 1.33 -30.68
C THR A 755 23.33 1.96 -32.08
N PHE A 756 24.47 1.78 -32.75
CA PHE A 756 24.68 2.35 -34.10
C PHE A 756 25.71 1.52 -34.87
N ASN A 757 25.60 1.50 -36.22
CA ASN A 757 26.51 0.72 -37.06
C ASN A 757 27.77 1.52 -37.49
N ALA A 758 27.63 2.75 -37.95
CA ALA A 758 28.75 3.53 -38.48
C ALA A 758 29.08 4.76 -37.63
N PHE A 759 28.09 5.60 -37.35
CA PHE A 759 28.21 6.76 -36.48
C PHE A 759 26.84 7.16 -35.95
N THR A 760 26.85 7.87 -34.84
CA THR A 760 25.64 8.50 -34.26
C THR A 760 25.94 9.95 -33.86
N LYS A 761 24.94 10.82 -33.99
CA LYS A 761 25.00 12.22 -33.53
C LYS A 761 24.60 12.28 -32.08
N VAL A 762 25.37 12.99 -31.28
CA VAL A 762 25.10 13.26 -29.87
C VAL A 762 24.82 14.75 -29.67
N GLU A 763 23.72 15.04 -29.01
CA GLU A 763 23.35 16.36 -28.53
C GLU A 763 23.18 16.31 -27.01
N ILE A 764 23.66 17.32 -26.30
CA ILE A 764 23.54 17.42 -24.83
C ILE A 764 22.72 18.65 -24.51
N GLU A 765 21.65 18.48 -23.77
CA GLU A 765 20.71 19.53 -23.42
C GLU A 765 20.67 19.75 -21.90
N ALA A 766 20.21 20.93 -21.49
CA ALA A 766 20.01 21.33 -20.10
C ALA A 766 18.70 22.09 -19.95
N ALA A 767 18.08 22.01 -18.77
CA ALA A 767 16.83 22.72 -18.46
C ALA A 767 17.01 24.24 -18.50
N ASP A 768 18.11 24.77 -17.95
CA ASP A 768 18.47 26.18 -18.09
C ASP A 768 19.28 26.39 -19.39
N LYS A 769 18.72 27.16 -20.32
CA LYS A 769 19.36 27.52 -21.59
C LYS A 769 20.64 28.33 -21.44
N ASN A 770 20.87 28.95 -20.26
CA ASN A 770 22.08 29.73 -19.95
C ASN A 770 23.14 28.86 -19.23
N ALA A 771 22.81 27.64 -18.85
CA ALA A 771 23.77 26.74 -18.20
C ALA A 771 24.96 26.42 -19.13
N ARG A 772 26.13 26.31 -18.56
CA ARG A 772 27.32 25.84 -19.29
C ARG A 772 27.43 24.35 -19.12
N ILE A 773 27.45 23.62 -20.24
CA ILE A 773 27.56 22.16 -20.27
C ILE A 773 29.03 21.78 -20.48
N TRP A 774 29.47 20.80 -19.69
CA TRP A 774 30.81 20.21 -19.74
C TRP A 774 30.67 18.71 -19.99
N TYR A 775 31.51 18.13 -20.86
CA TYR A 775 31.44 16.71 -21.17
C TYR A 775 32.81 16.07 -21.30
N GLN A 776 32.85 14.75 -21.15
CA GLN A 776 34.03 13.89 -21.39
C GLN A 776 33.54 12.62 -22.06
N MET A 777 34.29 12.17 -23.09
CA MET A 777 34.04 10.93 -23.81
C MET A 777 35.15 9.91 -23.49
N ILE A 778 34.75 8.75 -22.97
CA ILE A 778 35.66 7.65 -22.64
C ILE A 778 35.38 6.51 -23.59
N PRO A 779 36.36 6.07 -24.41
CA PRO A 779 36.25 4.87 -25.25
C PRO A 779 35.97 3.63 -24.41
N GLU A 780 35.31 2.63 -24.99
CA GLU A 780 35.05 1.35 -24.32
C GLU A 780 36.35 0.73 -23.76
N GLY A 781 36.26 0.22 -22.50
CA GLY A 781 37.44 -0.29 -21.78
C GLY A 781 38.39 0.79 -21.23
N GLY A 782 38.09 2.08 -21.46
CA GLY A 782 38.85 3.20 -20.88
C GLY A 782 38.41 3.48 -19.44
N THR A 783 39.29 4.14 -18.69
CA THR A 783 39.01 4.54 -17.30
C THR A 783 38.54 6.01 -17.26
N PRO A 784 37.46 6.37 -16.54
CA PRO A 784 37.08 7.75 -16.30
C PRO A 784 38.24 8.53 -15.65
N GLY A 785 38.59 9.69 -16.21
CA GLY A 785 39.67 10.53 -15.72
C GLY A 785 40.11 11.53 -16.77
N GLY A 786 40.61 12.70 -16.35
CA GLY A 786 41.02 13.79 -17.22
C GLY A 786 40.05 14.97 -17.17
N ALA A 787 40.31 15.98 -18.01
CA ALA A 787 39.56 17.22 -18.04
C ALA A 787 38.26 17.03 -18.85
N PHE A 788 37.18 17.63 -18.33
CA PHE A 788 35.95 17.84 -19.10
C PHE A 788 36.15 19.02 -20.06
N GLU A 789 35.64 18.86 -21.28
CA GLU A 789 35.62 19.90 -22.30
C GLU A 789 34.27 20.64 -22.29
N ARG A 790 34.31 21.91 -22.73
CA ARG A 790 33.08 22.68 -22.85
C ARG A 790 32.29 22.21 -24.08
N TYR A 791 31.01 21.86 -23.88
CA TYR A 791 30.09 21.55 -24.96
C TYR A 791 29.59 22.83 -25.64
N GLU A 792 29.78 22.95 -26.95
CA GLU A 792 29.37 24.10 -27.71
C GLU A 792 28.37 23.76 -28.84
N ARG A 793 28.43 22.53 -29.36
CA ARG A 793 27.59 22.06 -30.47
C ARG A 793 27.52 20.52 -30.48
N PRO A 794 26.48 19.97 -31.17
CA PRO A 794 26.40 18.51 -31.38
C PRO A 794 27.64 17.96 -32.09
N PHE A 795 28.05 16.75 -31.72
CA PHE A 795 29.19 16.05 -32.28
C PHE A 795 28.82 14.63 -32.68
N THR A 796 29.74 13.98 -33.38
CA THR A 796 29.52 12.63 -33.93
C THR A 796 30.43 11.61 -33.23
N VAL A 797 29.86 10.44 -32.90
CA VAL A 797 30.55 9.30 -32.32
C VAL A 797 30.59 8.17 -33.35
N SER A 798 31.75 7.50 -33.50
CA SER A 798 31.98 6.42 -34.47
C SER A 798 32.54 5.13 -33.85
N ARG A 799 32.66 5.09 -32.50
CA ARG A 799 33.14 3.92 -31.72
C ARG A 799 32.32 3.81 -30.44
N SER A 800 32.24 2.61 -29.91
CA SER A 800 31.65 2.39 -28.58
C SER A 800 32.36 3.25 -27.51
N CYS A 801 31.55 3.97 -26.70
CA CYS A 801 32.09 4.85 -25.66
C CYS A 801 31.03 5.15 -24.61
N THR A 802 31.49 5.65 -23.45
CA THR A 802 30.61 6.29 -22.45
C THR A 802 30.88 7.79 -22.44
N ILE A 803 29.83 8.60 -22.46
CA ILE A 803 29.94 10.06 -22.39
C ILE A 803 29.37 10.49 -21.04
N TYR A 804 30.14 11.30 -20.34
CA TYR A 804 29.80 11.93 -19.06
C TYR A 804 29.57 13.42 -19.30
N ALA A 805 28.52 13.99 -18.67
CA ALA A 805 28.24 15.42 -18.78
C ALA A 805 27.67 15.99 -17.48
N TYR A 806 28.01 17.25 -17.17
CA TYR A 806 27.41 18.03 -16.12
C TYR A 806 27.17 19.47 -16.56
N CYS A 807 26.26 20.18 -15.84
CA CYS A 807 26.02 21.60 -16.05
C CYS A 807 26.59 22.45 -14.93
N THR A 808 26.90 23.72 -15.26
CA THR A 808 27.12 24.76 -14.24
C THR A 808 26.22 25.94 -14.56
N ASP A 809 25.60 26.54 -13.52
CA ASP A 809 24.84 27.77 -13.62
C ASP A 809 25.72 29.02 -13.67
N ALA A 810 25.08 30.20 -13.61
CA ALA A 810 25.77 31.50 -13.64
C ALA A 810 26.65 31.74 -12.39
N GLU A 811 26.27 31.18 -11.25
CA GLU A 811 26.97 31.27 -9.96
C GLU A 811 28.10 30.23 -9.84
N GLY A 812 28.23 29.32 -10.81
CA GLY A 812 29.24 28.26 -10.82
C GLY A 812 28.86 27.01 -9.99
N ARG A 813 27.59 26.90 -9.52
CA ARG A 813 27.10 25.68 -8.90
C ARG A 813 27.02 24.58 -9.94
N ARG A 814 27.28 23.36 -9.55
CA ARG A 814 27.37 22.20 -10.45
C ARG A 814 26.22 21.23 -10.22
N SER A 815 25.69 20.65 -11.33
CA SER A 815 24.79 19.50 -11.31
C SER A 815 25.51 18.20 -10.94
N PHE A 816 24.77 17.15 -10.68
CA PHE A 816 25.33 15.80 -10.80
C PHE A 816 25.80 15.52 -12.23
N THR A 817 26.56 14.45 -12.38
CA THR A 817 27.07 14.00 -13.69
C THR A 817 26.12 12.99 -14.29
N SER A 818 25.52 13.32 -15.43
CA SER A 818 24.80 12.34 -16.25
C SER A 818 25.76 11.54 -17.11
N GLN A 819 25.40 10.31 -17.45
CA GLN A 819 26.19 9.47 -18.36
C GLN A 819 25.31 8.79 -19.41
N THR A 820 25.87 8.53 -20.60
CA THR A 820 25.26 7.68 -21.62
C THR A 820 26.30 6.73 -22.21
N ALA A 821 25.91 5.45 -22.33
CA ALA A 821 26.71 4.44 -23.02
C ALA A 821 26.19 4.29 -24.44
N LEU A 822 27.10 4.34 -25.39
CA LEU A 822 26.80 4.20 -26.83
C LEU A 822 27.58 3.03 -27.39
N HIS A 823 26.89 2.07 -28.02
CA HIS A 823 27.47 0.83 -28.53
C HIS A 823 27.47 0.80 -30.03
N ARG A 824 28.65 0.61 -30.61
CA ARG A 824 28.77 0.36 -32.05
C ARG A 824 28.54 -1.13 -32.32
N VAL A 825 27.54 -1.44 -33.13
CA VAL A 825 27.22 -2.78 -33.59
C VAL A 825 27.99 -3.06 -34.89
N ASP A 826 28.81 -4.09 -34.90
CA ASP A 826 29.66 -4.43 -36.07
C ASP A 826 28.95 -5.32 -37.11
N ASN A 827 27.62 -5.53 -36.93
CA ASN A 827 26.81 -6.26 -37.89
C ASN A 827 25.76 -5.34 -38.54
N ASN A 828 25.24 -5.72 -39.68
CA ASN A 828 24.13 -5.10 -40.39
C ASN A 828 22.99 -6.11 -40.55
N TYR A 829 22.78 -6.93 -39.54
CA TYR A 829 21.73 -7.95 -39.54
C TYR A 829 20.35 -7.28 -39.55
N LYS A 830 19.38 -7.95 -40.17
CA LYS A 830 18.00 -7.56 -40.15
C LYS A 830 17.20 -8.69 -39.54
N VAL A 831 16.37 -8.35 -38.60
CA VAL A 831 15.49 -9.31 -37.93
C VAL A 831 14.05 -9.11 -38.44
N GLU A 832 13.42 -10.23 -38.80
CA GLU A 832 12.00 -10.31 -39.08
C GLU A 832 11.36 -11.21 -38.03
N LEU A 833 10.47 -10.64 -37.24
CA LEU A 833 9.73 -11.35 -36.19
C LEU A 833 8.38 -11.84 -36.74
N THR A 834 8.08 -13.12 -36.57
CA THR A 834 6.77 -13.69 -36.96
C THR A 834 5.66 -13.21 -36.03
N ASN A 835 5.93 -13.15 -34.74
CA ASN A 835 5.04 -12.60 -33.72
C ASN A 835 5.60 -11.29 -33.18
N PRO A 836 4.81 -10.25 -32.98
CA PRO A 836 5.26 -9.04 -32.33
C PRO A 836 5.59 -9.33 -30.86
N CYS A 837 6.63 -8.69 -30.34
CA CYS A 837 6.87 -8.68 -28.90
C CYS A 837 5.82 -7.85 -28.18
N ASN A 838 5.67 -8.08 -26.88
CA ASN A 838 4.82 -7.26 -26.02
C ASN A 838 5.35 -5.80 -26.04
N PRO A 839 4.50 -4.80 -26.32
CA PRO A 839 4.94 -3.40 -26.41
C PRO A 839 5.71 -2.87 -25.17
N MET A 840 5.47 -3.44 -24.01
CA MET A 840 6.17 -3.09 -22.76
C MET A 840 7.62 -3.66 -22.72
N TYR A 841 7.88 -4.73 -23.47
CA TYR A 841 9.15 -5.45 -23.43
C TYR A 841 9.70 -5.61 -24.85
N THR A 842 10.13 -4.51 -25.44
CA THR A 842 10.63 -4.47 -26.83
C THR A 842 12.14 -4.69 -26.91
N GLY A 843 12.88 -4.65 -25.78
CA GLY A 843 14.33 -4.73 -25.74
C GLY A 843 15.05 -3.58 -26.45
N GLY A 844 14.33 -2.67 -27.08
CA GLY A 844 14.87 -1.60 -27.94
C GLY A 844 14.44 -1.70 -29.41
N GLY A 845 13.49 -2.60 -29.73
CA GLY A 845 12.91 -2.80 -31.07
C GLY A 845 13.30 -4.13 -31.71
N ASP A 846 12.85 -4.37 -32.94
CA ASP A 846 12.97 -5.68 -33.61
C ASP A 846 14.40 -6.21 -33.70
N ASN A 847 15.38 -5.33 -33.91
CA ASN A 847 16.80 -5.71 -34.01
C ASN A 847 17.51 -5.83 -32.65
N ALA A 848 16.82 -5.62 -31.53
CA ALA A 848 17.43 -5.72 -30.18
C ALA A 848 18.08 -7.09 -29.93
N VAL A 849 17.50 -8.15 -30.48
CA VAL A 849 18.06 -9.53 -30.33
C VAL A 849 19.39 -9.79 -31.06
N VAL A 850 19.96 -8.78 -31.74
CA VAL A 850 21.27 -8.88 -32.46
C VAL A 850 22.11 -7.61 -32.27
N ASP A 851 21.85 -6.79 -31.28
CA ASP A 851 22.51 -5.50 -31.06
C ASP A 851 23.69 -5.57 -30.07
N GLY A 852 23.90 -6.73 -29.44
CA GLY A 852 24.97 -6.98 -28.48
C GLY A 852 24.65 -6.51 -27.05
N ILE A 853 23.45 -6.03 -26.78
CA ILE A 853 23.01 -5.63 -25.43
C ILE A 853 22.38 -6.84 -24.76
N ARG A 854 22.88 -7.19 -23.57
CA ARG A 854 22.36 -8.28 -22.77
C ARG A 854 21.33 -7.77 -21.73
N GLY A 855 20.26 -8.52 -21.56
CA GLY A 855 19.30 -8.33 -20.46
C GLY A 855 19.93 -8.67 -19.10
N GLN A 856 19.38 -8.05 -18.04
CA GLN A 856 19.78 -8.31 -16.67
C GLN A 856 18.79 -9.26 -15.98
N GLU A 857 19.17 -9.84 -14.82
CA GLU A 857 18.28 -10.70 -14.03
C GLU A 857 16.98 -9.95 -13.63
N ASN A 858 17.07 -8.66 -13.30
CA ASN A 858 15.87 -7.83 -13.15
C ASN A 858 15.38 -7.37 -14.52
N PHE A 859 14.41 -8.06 -15.08
CA PHE A 859 13.85 -7.78 -16.41
C PHE A 859 13.21 -6.38 -16.53
N ARG A 860 12.83 -5.76 -15.42
CA ARG A 860 12.23 -4.42 -15.39
C ARG A 860 13.19 -3.31 -15.80
N LEU A 861 14.50 -3.60 -15.79
CA LEU A 861 15.56 -2.67 -16.20
C LEU A 861 15.77 -2.62 -17.72
N GLY A 862 15.00 -3.39 -18.50
CA GLY A 862 15.07 -3.42 -19.96
C GLY A 862 16.03 -4.50 -20.50
N GLY A 863 16.34 -4.43 -21.82
CA GLY A 863 17.22 -5.37 -22.53
C GLY A 863 16.57 -6.70 -22.90
N TRP A 864 15.29 -6.88 -22.67
CA TRP A 864 14.55 -8.10 -22.99
C TRP A 864 13.41 -7.83 -23.98
N GLN A 865 13.23 -8.72 -24.97
CA GLN A 865 11.98 -8.84 -25.71
C GLN A 865 11.08 -9.87 -25.04
N GLY A 866 9.84 -9.48 -24.71
CA GLY A 866 8.86 -10.35 -24.05
C GLY A 866 7.78 -10.85 -25.00
N TYR A 867 7.41 -12.15 -24.88
CA TYR A 867 6.38 -12.80 -25.69
C TYR A 867 5.41 -13.52 -24.77
N GLN A 868 4.19 -13.00 -24.64
CA GLN A 868 3.14 -13.64 -23.89
C GLN A 868 2.21 -14.39 -24.84
N ASP A 869 1.84 -15.64 -24.51
CA ASP A 869 0.89 -16.43 -25.29
C ASP A 869 1.31 -16.70 -26.76
N SER A 870 2.56 -16.43 -27.08
CA SER A 870 3.11 -16.65 -28.41
C SER A 870 4.53 -17.20 -28.33
N ASP A 871 4.97 -17.91 -29.37
CA ASP A 871 6.34 -18.38 -29.51
C ASP A 871 7.25 -17.21 -29.93
N PHE A 872 8.51 -17.22 -29.51
CA PHE A 872 9.53 -16.39 -30.13
C PHE A 872 9.93 -17.06 -31.47
N GLU A 873 9.67 -16.41 -32.57
CA GLU A 873 10.05 -16.86 -33.89
C GLU A 873 10.64 -15.69 -34.67
N ALA A 874 11.92 -15.82 -35.04
CA ALA A 874 12.70 -14.79 -35.72
C ALA A 874 13.44 -15.37 -36.93
N VAL A 875 13.55 -14.57 -38.00
CA VAL A 875 14.44 -14.79 -39.12
C VAL A 875 15.48 -13.66 -39.14
N ILE A 876 16.77 -14.02 -39.08
CA ILE A 876 17.90 -13.09 -39.13
C ILE A 876 18.55 -13.17 -40.50
N ASP A 877 18.51 -12.07 -41.26
CA ASP A 877 19.28 -11.91 -42.53
C ASP A 877 20.67 -11.34 -42.23
N LEU A 878 21.72 -12.14 -42.45
CA LEU A 878 23.12 -11.76 -42.23
C LEU A 878 23.66 -10.85 -43.34
N GLY A 879 22.83 -10.51 -44.36
CA GLY A 879 23.17 -9.67 -45.50
C GLY A 879 23.95 -10.36 -46.59
N LYS A 880 24.71 -11.43 -46.27
CA LYS A 880 25.48 -12.24 -47.18
C LYS A 880 25.68 -13.66 -46.64
N VAL A 881 25.97 -14.59 -47.51
CA VAL A 881 26.33 -15.96 -47.04
C VAL A 881 27.64 -15.90 -46.24
N LYS A 882 27.61 -16.53 -45.06
CA LYS A 882 28.73 -16.68 -44.12
C LYS A 882 28.82 -18.14 -43.71
N HIS A 883 30.02 -18.58 -43.38
CA HIS A 883 30.23 -19.85 -42.68
C HIS A 883 29.95 -19.64 -41.20
N LEU A 884 28.99 -20.40 -40.66
CA LEU A 884 28.57 -20.30 -39.25
C LEU A 884 29.23 -21.44 -38.47
N ALA A 885 29.91 -21.08 -37.37
CA ALA A 885 30.58 -22.03 -36.47
C ALA A 885 29.73 -22.33 -35.22
N GLY A 886 28.78 -21.49 -34.89
CA GLY A 886 27.92 -21.65 -33.74
C GLY A 886 26.78 -20.66 -33.69
N ILE A 887 25.80 -20.98 -32.92
CA ILE A 887 24.66 -20.11 -32.57
C ILE A 887 24.25 -20.29 -31.12
N SER A 888 23.94 -19.20 -30.45
CA SER A 888 23.31 -19.24 -29.14
C SER A 888 22.22 -18.18 -28.98
N THR A 889 21.25 -18.46 -28.11
CA THR A 889 20.16 -17.53 -27.75
C THR A 889 19.93 -17.65 -26.25
N SER A 890 19.87 -16.54 -25.52
CA SER A 890 19.63 -16.54 -24.08
C SER A 890 18.22 -16.10 -23.71
N PHE A 891 17.71 -16.74 -22.66
CA PHE A 891 16.36 -16.56 -22.14
C PHE A 891 16.42 -16.41 -20.62
N LEU A 892 15.44 -15.66 -20.07
CA LEU A 892 15.27 -15.45 -18.64
C LEU A 892 14.25 -16.43 -18.07
N GLN A 893 14.51 -16.97 -16.87
CA GLN A 893 13.52 -17.55 -15.98
C GLN A 893 13.36 -16.68 -14.74
N ASP A 894 12.16 -16.23 -14.51
CA ASP A 894 11.65 -15.64 -13.26
C ASP A 894 10.22 -16.17 -13.05
N SER A 895 10.16 -17.37 -12.48
CA SER A 895 8.89 -18.12 -12.34
C SER A 895 7.86 -17.31 -11.55
N GLY A 896 8.25 -16.59 -10.51
CA GLY A 896 7.36 -15.72 -9.72
C GLY A 896 6.70 -14.61 -10.54
N SER A 897 7.38 -14.14 -11.59
CA SER A 897 6.88 -13.13 -12.55
C SER A 897 6.28 -13.74 -13.82
N TRP A 898 5.97 -15.04 -13.83
CA TRP A 898 5.40 -15.81 -14.95
C TRP A 898 6.33 -15.88 -16.19
N ILE A 899 7.60 -15.55 -16.02
CA ILE A 899 8.61 -15.63 -17.08
C ILE A 899 9.27 -17.01 -17.01
N VAL A 900 9.11 -17.79 -18.07
CA VAL A 900 9.48 -19.21 -18.09
C VAL A 900 10.35 -19.50 -19.29
N LEU A 901 11.39 -20.34 -19.11
CA LEU A 901 12.21 -20.79 -20.20
C LEU A 901 11.38 -21.51 -21.27
N PRO A 902 11.73 -21.34 -22.57
CA PRO A 902 11.03 -22.04 -23.64
C PRO A 902 11.18 -23.56 -23.48
N LEU A 903 10.14 -24.32 -23.79
CA LEU A 903 10.17 -25.79 -23.74
C LEU A 903 11.31 -26.39 -24.58
N TRP A 904 11.64 -25.73 -25.67
CA TRP A 904 12.76 -26.04 -26.55
C TRP A 904 13.05 -24.86 -27.47
N VAL A 905 14.27 -24.82 -27.99
CA VAL A 905 14.73 -23.87 -29.03
C VAL A 905 15.20 -24.65 -30.23
N GLU A 906 14.76 -24.28 -31.40
CA GLU A 906 15.10 -24.90 -32.67
C GLU A 906 15.79 -23.89 -33.59
N TYR A 907 16.84 -24.32 -34.24
CA TYR A 907 17.58 -23.52 -35.19
C TYR A 907 17.55 -24.14 -36.58
N ALA A 908 17.36 -23.29 -37.60
CA ALA A 908 17.45 -23.66 -39.01
C ALA A 908 18.21 -22.59 -39.80
N THR A 909 18.87 -23.00 -40.88
CA THR A 909 19.68 -22.08 -41.69
C THR A 909 19.28 -22.19 -43.17
N SER A 910 19.44 -21.07 -43.93
CA SER A 910 19.17 -21.03 -45.36
C SER A 910 20.14 -20.10 -46.08
N VAL A 911 20.48 -20.41 -47.35
CA VAL A 911 21.25 -19.54 -48.21
C VAL A 911 20.39 -18.59 -49.04
N ASN A 912 19.11 -18.94 -49.28
CA ASN A 912 18.19 -18.21 -50.15
C ASN A 912 16.96 -17.60 -49.41
N GLY A 913 16.73 -17.96 -48.15
CA GLY A 913 15.56 -17.52 -47.36
C GLY A 913 14.28 -18.31 -47.59
N GLU A 914 14.29 -19.31 -48.46
CA GLU A 914 13.13 -20.17 -48.77
C GLU A 914 13.35 -21.59 -48.30
N ASP A 915 14.50 -22.19 -48.58
CA ASP A 915 14.85 -23.57 -48.24
C ASP A 915 15.65 -23.60 -46.93
N TYR A 916 14.98 -23.86 -45.80
CA TYR A 916 15.61 -23.95 -44.50
C TYR A 916 16.05 -25.36 -44.14
N GLN A 917 17.30 -25.50 -43.77
CA GLN A 917 17.87 -26.73 -43.23
C GLN A 917 17.84 -26.73 -41.74
N HIS A 918 17.15 -27.70 -41.13
CA HIS A 918 17.09 -27.88 -39.69
C HIS A 918 18.49 -28.24 -39.16
N GLN A 919 18.97 -27.50 -38.17
CA GLN A 919 20.28 -27.68 -37.55
C GLN A 919 20.21 -28.46 -36.24
N GLY A 920 19.16 -28.26 -35.48
CA GLY A 920 18.95 -28.99 -34.23
C GLY A 920 17.91 -28.34 -33.35
N ARG A 921 17.49 -29.09 -32.32
CA ARG A 921 16.59 -28.66 -31.26
C ARG A 921 17.26 -28.89 -29.92
N LEU A 922 17.25 -27.88 -29.07
CA LEU A 922 17.80 -27.89 -27.71
C LEU A 922 16.65 -27.82 -26.69
N THR A 923 16.84 -28.53 -25.60
CA THR A 923 15.95 -28.52 -24.42
C THR A 923 16.77 -28.19 -23.18
N HIS A 924 16.11 -27.92 -22.05
CA HIS A 924 16.76 -27.71 -20.77
C HIS A 924 16.16 -28.66 -19.71
N ASP A 925 16.81 -28.74 -18.56
CA ASP A 925 16.42 -29.52 -17.38
C ASP A 925 16.14 -28.62 -16.15
N VAL A 926 16.01 -27.30 -16.35
CA VAL A 926 15.67 -26.36 -15.29
C VAL A 926 14.23 -26.59 -14.86
N ASP A 927 14.01 -26.79 -13.56
CA ASP A 927 12.67 -26.96 -12.98
C ASP A 927 11.92 -25.63 -12.95
N LEU A 928 10.66 -25.61 -13.39
CA LEU A 928 9.77 -24.46 -13.29
C LEU A 928 9.52 -24.06 -11.82
N ARG A 929 9.65 -25.00 -10.88
CA ARG A 929 9.55 -24.72 -9.42
C ARG A 929 10.78 -24.05 -8.85
N ASP A 930 11.86 -23.91 -9.61
CA ASP A 930 13.03 -23.15 -9.18
C ASP A 930 12.71 -21.65 -9.26
N ASN A 931 12.43 -21.03 -8.11
CA ASN A 931 12.08 -19.61 -8.00
C ASN A 931 13.28 -18.66 -8.10
N ARG A 932 14.49 -19.18 -8.31
CA ARG A 932 15.66 -18.32 -8.54
C ARG A 932 15.54 -17.68 -9.91
N VAL A 933 15.78 -16.38 -9.95
CA VAL A 933 15.97 -15.69 -11.24
C VAL A 933 17.25 -16.16 -11.89
N GLN A 934 17.20 -16.58 -13.16
CA GLN A 934 18.36 -17.10 -13.87
C GLN A 934 18.26 -16.90 -15.38
N ILE A 935 19.43 -16.63 -15.99
CA ILE A 935 19.55 -16.51 -17.44
C ILE A 935 20.13 -17.82 -17.97
N HIS A 936 19.44 -18.43 -18.94
CA HIS A 936 19.87 -19.70 -19.55
C HIS A 936 20.17 -19.52 -21.05
N GLU A 937 21.37 -19.96 -21.48
CA GLU A 937 21.79 -19.86 -22.87
C GLU A 937 21.65 -21.22 -23.58
N PHE A 938 20.83 -21.23 -24.65
CA PHE A 938 20.71 -22.36 -25.57
C PHE A 938 21.76 -22.20 -26.66
N SER A 939 22.86 -22.97 -26.59
CA SER A 939 24.01 -22.87 -27.49
C SER A 939 24.29 -24.18 -28.21
N MET A 940 24.60 -24.12 -29.50
CA MET A 940 25.01 -25.27 -30.27
C MET A 940 26.11 -24.92 -31.30
N PRO A 941 27.08 -25.81 -31.52
CA PRO A 941 28.04 -25.66 -32.61
C PRO A 941 27.34 -25.88 -33.96
N LEU A 942 27.72 -25.14 -34.96
CA LEU A 942 27.30 -25.27 -36.34
C LEU A 942 28.49 -25.52 -37.28
N SER A 943 28.21 -26.01 -38.47
CA SER A 943 29.13 -26.00 -39.59
C SER A 943 28.28 -25.89 -40.86
N ALA A 944 27.79 -24.71 -41.14
CA ALA A 944 26.82 -24.44 -42.21
C ALA A 944 27.14 -23.10 -42.90
N ASP A 945 27.01 -23.06 -44.21
CA ASP A 945 27.04 -21.81 -44.96
C ASP A 945 25.62 -21.30 -45.08
N ALA A 946 25.36 -20.11 -44.52
CA ALA A 946 24.01 -19.52 -44.48
C ALA A 946 24.03 -17.99 -44.62
N ARG A 947 22.97 -17.43 -45.19
CA ARG A 947 22.65 -16.03 -45.13
C ARG A 947 21.49 -15.77 -44.14
N TYR A 948 20.57 -16.72 -44.01
CA TYR A 948 19.44 -16.59 -43.13
C TYR A 948 19.50 -17.61 -41.99
N VAL A 949 19.23 -17.15 -40.80
CA VAL A 949 19.11 -17.99 -39.59
C VAL A 949 17.68 -17.86 -39.08
N LYS A 950 16.99 -18.97 -38.91
CA LYS A 950 15.66 -19.01 -38.32
C LYS A 950 15.74 -19.64 -36.95
N ILE A 951 15.09 -19.00 -35.98
CA ILE A 951 15.01 -19.43 -34.58
C ILE A 951 13.55 -19.57 -34.22
N LEU A 952 13.21 -20.68 -33.55
CA LEU A 952 11.90 -20.90 -32.97
C LEU A 952 12.06 -21.37 -31.53
N ALA A 953 11.55 -20.59 -30.58
CA ALA A 953 11.48 -20.95 -29.16
C ALA A 953 10.04 -21.15 -28.73
N ARG A 954 9.73 -22.33 -28.23
CA ARG A 954 8.37 -22.74 -27.91
C ARG A 954 7.95 -22.26 -26.54
N ASN A 955 6.91 -21.43 -26.46
CA ASN A 955 6.34 -20.94 -25.22
C ASN A 955 5.81 -22.10 -24.37
N TYR A 956 5.93 -22.01 -23.05
CA TYR A 956 5.38 -22.98 -22.09
C TYR A 956 3.86 -23.08 -22.18
N GLY A 957 3.18 -21.97 -22.44
CA GLY A 957 1.73 -21.87 -22.57
C GLY A 957 1.06 -21.52 -21.24
N ILE A 958 0.13 -22.39 -20.79
CA ILE A 958 -0.65 -22.14 -19.56
C ILE A 958 0.13 -22.64 -18.33
N LEU A 959 0.26 -21.78 -17.31
CA LEU A 959 0.91 -22.12 -16.06
C LEU A 959 0.10 -23.20 -15.28
N PRO A 960 0.78 -24.18 -14.68
CA PRO A 960 0.13 -25.32 -14.04
C PRO A 960 -0.56 -24.95 -12.72
N ASP A 961 -1.51 -25.80 -12.25
CA ASP A 961 -2.35 -25.56 -11.08
C ASP A 961 -1.60 -25.28 -9.78
N TRP A 962 -0.37 -25.76 -9.65
CA TRP A 962 0.46 -25.50 -8.45
C TRP A 962 1.24 -24.18 -8.51
N HIS A 963 1.24 -23.49 -9.63
CA HIS A 963 1.98 -22.23 -9.81
C HIS A 963 1.16 -21.08 -9.22
N VAL A 964 1.84 -20.05 -8.67
CA VAL A 964 1.18 -18.84 -8.12
C VAL A 964 0.27 -18.16 -9.14
N GLY A 965 0.61 -18.23 -10.43
CA GLY A 965 -0.20 -17.74 -11.57
C GLY A 965 -0.97 -18.85 -12.28
N ALA A 966 -1.48 -19.87 -11.57
CA ALA A 966 -2.19 -21.02 -12.16
C ALA A 966 -3.29 -20.60 -13.14
N GLY A 967 -3.30 -21.22 -14.34
CA GLY A 967 -4.23 -20.86 -15.41
C GLY A 967 -3.87 -19.61 -16.20
N GLY A 968 -2.89 -18.85 -15.75
CA GLY A 968 -2.32 -17.70 -16.47
C GLY A 968 -1.40 -18.13 -17.61
N ARG A 969 -0.98 -17.17 -18.41
CA ARG A 969 -0.15 -17.41 -19.62
C ARG A 969 1.28 -17.05 -19.38
N ALA A 970 2.20 -17.98 -19.66
CA ALA A 970 3.63 -17.78 -19.50
C ALA A 970 4.19 -16.77 -20.51
N HIS A 971 5.22 -16.04 -20.10
CA HIS A 971 6.05 -15.20 -20.94
C HIS A 971 7.34 -15.92 -21.33
N ILE A 972 7.82 -15.72 -22.57
CA ILE A 972 9.23 -15.91 -22.96
C ILE A 972 9.89 -14.54 -22.94
N PHE A 973 11.08 -14.45 -22.32
CA PHE A 973 11.95 -13.28 -22.41
C PHE A 973 13.27 -13.67 -23.06
N VAL A 974 13.59 -13.03 -24.18
CA VAL A 974 14.81 -13.24 -24.96
C VAL A 974 15.60 -11.93 -25.07
N ASP A 975 16.94 -11.98 -24.93
CA ASP A 975 17.78 -10.79 -25.05
C ASP A 975 18.63 -10.79 -26.35
N GLU A 976 19.47 -11.77 -26.55
CA GLU A 976 20.48 -11.72 -27.61
C GLU A 976 20.63 -13.06 -28.34
N VAL A 977 20.76 -12.97 -29.65
CA VAL A 977 21.15 -14.08 -30.55
C VAL A 977 22.59 -13.86 -31.01
N THR A 978 23.48 -14.67 -30.48
CA THR A 978 24.89 -14.64 -30.90
C THR A 978 25.14 -15.62 -32.04
N ILE A 979 25.65 -15.15 -33.20
CA ILE A 979 26.00 -15.94 -34.39
C ILE A 979 27.49 -15.86 -34.60
N GLN A 980 28.16 -17.04 -34.55
CA GLN A 980 29.63 -17.18 -34.63
C GLN A 980 30.09 -17.70 -35.97
#